data_b7333a53bfc139df93dc62713b3347d3
#
_entry.id   b7333a53bfc139df93dc62713b3347d3
#
_cell.length_a   1.000
_cell.length_b   1.000
_cell.length_c   1.000
_cell.angle_alpha   90.00
_cell.angle_beta   90.00
_cell.angle_gamma   90.00
#
_symmetry.space_group_name_H-M   'P 1'
#
loop_
_entity.id
_entity.type
_entity.pdbx_description
1 polymer ?
#
loop_
_entity_poly.entity_id
_entity_poly.type
_entity_poly.pdbx_seq_one_letter_code
_entity_poly.pdbx_strand_id
1 'polypeptide(L)'
;MEQITYLNEFGDFILRNAQRYAGTYFPLVNEGGMISSVTPCLGGDCKTGQNAYLLAPASSETLHESRASRNFWVMQSGAAPWSVTGQSAPQQAKRFTPEEEETVLRGGLLWQQISRRQPETELLAKVLSFVPAGKEAVEIMQVTLENTGEKPLTLTPTAAIPLYGRSADNIRDHRHVTSLLQRVTLGEHGLDLHPTLTFDERGHQKGQLTYRVWGQDDAGASPEGFVPLVRDFVGSGSYDWPEAVVAPERVHRLHAGETAQGSEVVAALFFPERTLAPGEAASYQIVLTVDADPAPYLTAEGVAAALERTKAFWQNASAWRVRTQSSAFDSWLRWVGIQPLLRRICGCSFLPHHDYGRGGRGWRDLWQDSLALLLTAPEQTRQDLLRYFAGVRTDGTNATIIGAKPGEFKADRNGIPRVWMDHGFWPMLTVELYLNETGDLDFLLEKQPYFRDTLAHRGEGKPLKAPGAPCDGTVLEHLLIQNVTAFYDVGEHGFMRLRGADWNDGLDMARERGESVAFTAAYTGNFTALAKRLRDLAKTGRDGVEIPLPLQSLLEMDYRDAQEKPGRLMTYCREMEAPAGKVTVSPEFLAVAMERMAQELRENIRTTQWVGDGADLHWFNSYYDNSGRPVEGGTGDPVRMMLTGQVFTILSGTATEAQV
;
A
#
# COMPACT_ATOMS: atom_id res chain seq x y z
N MET A 1 14.50 -8.34 -25.61
CA MET A 1 13.70 -8.44 -24.35
C MET A 1 12.63 -9.49 -24.58
N GLU A 2 12.58 -10.50 -23.77
CA GLU A 2 11.48 -11.45 -23.78
C GLU A 2 10.23 -10.73 -23.32
N GLN A 3 9.15 -10.87 -24.07
CA GLN A 3 7.90 -10.20 -23.76
C GLN A 3 7.01 -11.11 -22.93
N ILE A 4 6.28 -10.53 -22.00
CA ILE A 4 5.14 -11.19 -21.37
C ILE A 4 4.16 -11.56 -22.46
N THR A 5 3.79 -12.84 -22.52
CA THR A 5 2.75 -13.33 -23.45
C THR A 5 1.50 -13.63 -22.67
N TYR A 6 0.41 -12.90 -22.94
CA TYR A 6 -0.89 -13.17 -22.32
C TYR A 6 -1.53 -14.43 -22.93
N LEU A 7 -2.16 -15.24 -22.08
CA LEU A 7 -2.71 -16.55 -22.43
C LEU A 7 -4.23 -16.53 -22.62
N ASN A 8 -4.90 -15.58 -22.00
CA ASN A 8 -6.36 -15.46 -22.01
C ASN A 8 -6.84 -14.05 -21.67
N GLU A 9 -8.15 -13.82 -21.75
CA GLU A 9 -8.83 -12.56 -21.45
C GLU A 9 -8.85 -12.18 -19.96
N PHE A 10 -8.43 -13.07 -19.07
CA PHE A 10 -8.38 -12.84 -17.63
C PHE A 10 -7.05 -12.25 -17.16
N GLY A 11 -6.11 -12.06 -18.08
CA GLY A 11 -4.78 -11.51 -17.78
C GLY A 11 -3.76 -12.56 -17.35
N ASP A 12 -4.04 -13.86 -17.49
CA ASP A 12 -3.04 -14.89 -17.27
C ASP A 12 -1.93 -14.77 -18.32
N PHE A 13 -0.69 -14.95 -17.90
CA PHE A 13 0.46 -14.75 -18.75
C PHE A 13 1.56 -15.80 -18.53
N ILE A 14 2.49 -15.83 -19.47
CA ILE A 14 3.75 -16.58 -19.37
C ILE A 14 4.93 -15.65 -19.62
N LEU A 15 5.98 -15.82 -18.82
CA LEU A 15 7.28 -15.16 -18.95
C LEU A 15 8.37 -16.23 -18.95
N ARG A 16 9.11 -16.34 -20.06
CA ARG A 16 10.29 -17.21 -20.16
C ARG A 16 11.52 -16.52 -19.60
N ASN A 17 12.54 -17.31 -19.23
CA ASN A 17 13.78 -16.80 -18.63
C ASN A 17 13.53 -15.85 -17.46
N ALA A 18 12.53 -16.15 -16.63
CA ALA A 18 12.09 -15.29 -15.55
C ALA A 18 13.18 -15.02 -14.49
N GLN A 19 14.19 -15.90 -14.37
CA GLN A 19 15.37 -15.70 -13.50
C GLN A 19 16.15 -14.42 -13.83
N ARG A 20 16.04 -13.91 -15.05
CA ARG A 20 16.68 -12.65 -15.48
C ARG A 20 15.97 -11.40 -14.94
N TYR A 21 14.81 -11.58 -14.33
CA TYR A 21 13.96 -10.53 -13.76
C TYR A 21 13.87 -10.65 -12.24
N ALA A 22 14.93 -11.09 -11.59
CA ALA A 22 14.96 -11.31 -10.13
C ALA A 22 14.67 -10.06 -9.29
N GLY A 23 14.83 -8.86 -9.86
CA GLY A 23 14.46 -7.59 -9.23
C GLY A 23 12.97 -7.25 -9.30
N THR A 24 12.13 -8.09 -9.94
CA THR A 24 10.68 -7.94 -9.95
C THR A 24 10.04 -8.79 -8.87
N TYR A 25 8.89 -8.37 -8.36
CA TYR A 25 8.10 -9.16 -7.43
C TYR A 25 6.65 -9.25 -7.85
N PHE A 26 6.00 -10.32 -7.44
CA PHE A 26 4.61 -10.61 -7.67
C PHE A 26 3.83 -10.48 -6.35
N PRO A 27 2.81 -9.61 -6.26
CA PRO A 27 2.03 -9.48 -5.05
C PRO A 27 1.04 -10.65 -4.93
N LEU A 28 0.96 -11.24 -3.76
CA LEU A 28 -0.03 -12.24 -3.39
C LEU A 28 -0.70 -11.75 -2.12
N VAL A 29 -2.00 -11.44 -2.17
CA VAL A 29 -2.72 -10.83 -1.05
C VAL A 29 -4.15 -11.33 -0.97
N ASN A 30 -4.76 -11.14 0.19
CA ASN A 30 -6.21 -11.30 0.37
C ASN A 30 -6.81 -10.15 1.18
N GLU A 31 -8.12 -10.14 1.29
CA GLU A 31 -8.87 -9.14 2.05
C GLU A 31 -8.66 -9.23 3.57
N GLY A 32 -8.16 -10.36 4.07
CA GLY A 32 -7.82 -10.58 5.48
C GLY A 32 -6.52 -9.92 5.91
N GLY A 33 -5.79 -9.33 4.96
CA GLY A 33 -4.55 -8.61 5.24
C GLY A 33 -3.28 -9.47 5.19
N MET A 34 -3.35 -10.71 4.68
CA MET A 34 -2.14 -11.46 4.34
C MET A 34 -1.53 -10.83 3.10
N ILE A 35 -0.28 -10.39 3.21
CA ILE A 35 0.47 -9.71 2.16
C ILE A 35 1.78 -10.44 1.94
N SER A 36 1.99 -10.91 0.73
CA SER A 36 3.20 -11.60 0.32
C SER A 36 3.75 -10.98 -0.95
N SER A 37 5.06 -10.85 -1.03
CA SER A 37 5.80 -10.39 -2.21
C SER A 37 6.72 -11.51 -2.65
N VAL A 38 6.56 -12.01 -3.87
CA VAL A 38 7.29 -13.19 -4.34
C VAL A 38 8.01 -12.88 -5.65
N THR A 39 9.33 -13.09 -5.67
CA THR A 39 10.14 -12.96 -6.89
C THR A 39 10.09 -14.24 -7.73
N PRO A 40 10.57 -14.23 -9.00
CA PRO A 40 10.69 -15.45 -9.81
C PRO A 40 11.59 -16.55 -9.21
N CYS A 41 12.41 -16.20 -8.21
CA CYS A 41 13.20 -17.15 -7.44
C CYS A 41 12.63 -17.43 -6.05
N LEU A 42 11.36 -17.10 -5.81
CA LEU A 42 10.62 -17.23 -4.55
C LEU A 42 11.25 -16.49 -3.36
N GLY A 43 12.07 -15.49 -3.62
CA GLY A 43 12.48 -14.49 -2.62
C GLY A 43 11.33 -13.53 -2.30
N GLY A 44 11.55 -12.61 -1.37
CA GLY A 44 10.56 -11.63 -0.92
C GLY A 44 10.06 -11.93 0.48
N ASP A 45 9.09 -11.14 0.94
CA ASP A 45 8.56 -11.22 2.30
C ASP A 45 7.13 -11.78 2.37
N CYS A 46 6.66 -11.98 3.60
CA CYS A 46 5.29 -12.36 3.91
C CYS A 46 4.90 -11.80 5.29
N LYS A 47 3.72 -11.16 5.39
CA LYS A 47 3.31 -10.40 6.58
C LYS A 47 1.80 -10.24 6.68
N THR A 48 1.34 -9.90 7.88
CA THR A 48 -0.02 -9.38 8.13
C THR A 48 -0.03 -7.91 8.55
N GLY A 49 1.15 -7.28 8.58
CA GLY A 49 1.35 -5.87 8.93
C GLY A 49 2.80 -5.59 9.28
N GLN A 50 3.14 -4.31 9.53
CA GLN A 50 4.52 -3.88 9.81
C GLN A 50 5.11 -4.52 11.07
N ASN A 51 4.27 -4.94 12.01
CA ASN A 51 4.70 -5.53 13.27
C ASN A 51 4.58 -7.07 13.29
N ALA A 52 4.17 -7.69 12.18
CA ALA A 52 3.89 -9.13 12.10
C ALA A 52 4.38 -9.71 10.75
N TYR A 53 5.68 -9.89 10.64
CA TYR A 53 6.31 -10.54 9.49
C TYR A 53 6.49 -12.04 9.75
N LEU A 54 5.94 -12.87 8.89
CA LEU A 54 6.19 -14.32 8.88
C LEU A 54 7.57 -14.61 8.30
N LEU A 55 7.89 -14.03 7.13
CA LEU A 55 9.21 -14.06 6.51
C LEU A 55 9.91 -12.71 6.72
N ALA A 56 11.23 -12.69 6.62
CA ALA A 56 12.01 -11.48 6.85
C ALA A 56 11.60 -10.35 5.90
N PRO A 57 11.50 -9.10 6.41
CA PRO A 57 11.20 -7.95 5.60
C PRO A 57 12.13 -7.82 4.39
N ALA A 58 11.57 -7.55 3.22
CA ALA A 58 12.30 -7.19 2.01
C ALA A 58 11.91 -5.78 1.57
N SER A 59 12.85 -4.98 1.07
CA SER A 59 12.60 -3.68 0.46
C SER A 59 12.88 -3.72 -1.04
N SER A 60 12.38 -2.73 -1.78
CA SER A 60 12.66 -2.63 -3.21
C SER A 60 14.16 -2.52 -3.50
N GLU A 61 14.91 -1.84 -2.62
CA GLU A 61 16.36 -1.65 -2.74
C GLU A 61 17.14 -2.93 -2.52
N THR A 62 16.65 -3.83 -1.66
CA THR A 62 17.35 -5.05 -1.27
C THR A 62 16.63 -6.33 -1.73
N LEU A 63 15.66 -6.22 -2.62
CA LEU A 63 14.85 -7.36 -3.07
C LEU A 63 15.72 -8.46 -3.69
N HIS A 64 16.77 -8.08 -4.42
CA HIS A 64 17.73 -8.99 -5.02
C HIS A 64 18.65 -9.70 -3.99
N GLU A 65 18.76 -9.17 -2.78
CA GLU A 65 19.52 -9.74 -1.66
C GLU A 65 18.61 -10.47 -0.65
N SER A 66 17.31 -10.51 -0.91
CA SER A 66 16.34 -11.07 0.04
C SER A 66 16.65 -12.54 0.33
N ARG A 67 16.91 -12.83 1.60
CA ARG A 67 17.07 -14.19 2.11
C ARG A 67 15.76 -14.84 2.53
N ALA A 68 14.65 -14.12 2.44
CA ALA A 68 13.32 -14.64 2.71
C ALA A 68 12.85 -15.53 1.56
N SER A 69 13.67 -16.53 1.23
CA SER A 69 13.40 -17.45 0.14
C SER A 69 12.56 -18.63 0.63
N ARG A 70 11.50 -18.93 -0.11
CA ARG A 70 10.68 -20.13 0.07
C ARG A 70 11.31 -21.28 -0.70
N ASN A 71 12.35 -21.89 -0.15
CA ASN A 71 13.12 -22.90 -0.87
C ASN A 71 12.59 -24.31 -0.66
N PHE A 72 12.81 -25.14 -1.68
CA PHE A 72 12.56 -26.57 -1.64
C PHE A 72 13.72 -27.29 -2.31
N TRP A 73 14.32 -28.22 -1.59
CA TRP A 73 15.51 -28.95 -2.00
C TRP A 73 15.14 -30.36 -2.43
N VAL A 74 15.86 -30.84 -3.42
CA VAL A 74 15.76 -32.24 -3.86
C VAL A 74 17.16 -32.84 -3.87
N MET A 75 17.33 -33.87 -3.06
CA MET A 75 18.51 -34.70 -3.06
C MET A 75 18.26 -35.93 -3.93
N GLN A 76 19.28 -36.33 -4.68
CA GLN A 76 19.30 -37.55 -5.50
C GLN A 76 20.60 -38.25 -5.24
N SER A 77 20.59 -39.60 -5.24
CA SER A 77 21.80 -40.39 -5.08
C SER A 77 22.82 -40.10 -6.19
N GLY A 78 24.03 -39.68 -5.81
CA GLY A 78 25.10 -39.39 -6.75
C GLY A 78 25.02 -38.05 -7.48
N ALA A 79 24.04 -37.18 -7.14
CA ALA A 79 23.93 -35.84 -7.68
C ALA A 79 24.10 -34.76 -6.61
N ALA A 80 24.46 -33.55 -7.02
CA ALA A 80 24.50 -32.41 -6.11
C ALA A 80 23.07 -32.01 -5.69
N PRO A 81 22.87 -31.48 -4.45
CA PRO A 81 21.59 -30.93 -4.02
C PRO A 81 21.07 -29.90 -5.00
N TRP A 82 19.86 -30.08 -5.42
CA TRP A 82 19.17 -29.18 -6.36
C TRP A 82 18.08 -28.38 -5.67
N SER A 83 18.07 -27.07 -5.90
CA SER A 83 17.02 -26.18 -5.42
C SER A 83 16.00 -25.95 -6.53
N VAL A 84 14.71 -26.21 -6.25
CA VAL A 84 13.64 -25.95 -7.22
C VAL A 84 13.46 -24.47 -7.55
N THR A 85 14.02 -23.58 -6.69
CA THR A 85 14.00 -22.13 -6.89
C THR A 85 15.24 -21.60 -7.61
N GLY A 86 16.20 -22.47 -7.93
CA GLY A 86 17.47 -22.09 -8.56
C GLY A 86 18.48 -21.41 -7.61
N GLN A 87 18.34 -21.63 -6.32
CA GLN A 87 19.14 -20.94 -5.29
C GLN A 87 20.29 -21.76 -4.71
N SER A 88 20.56 -22.97 -5.22
CA SER A 88 21.75 -23.71 -4.76
C SER A 88 23.05 -23.09 -5.28
N ALA A 89 24.16 -23.22 -4.51
CA ALA A 89 25.47 -22.70 -4.92
C ALA A 89 25.89 -23.16 -6.32
N PRO A 90 25.76 -24.46 -6.73
CA PRO A 90 26.06 -24.88 -8.09
C PRO A 90 25.18 -24.19 -9.15
N GLN A 91 23.88 -23.94 -8.86
CA GLN A 91 23.01 -23.24 -9.79
C GLN A 91 23.37 -21.75 -9.89
N GLN A 92 23.73 -21.12 -8.77
CA GLN A 92 24.20 -19.74 -8.76
C GLN A 92 25.52 -19.56 -9.52
N ALA A 93 26.42 -20.54 -9.46
CA ALA A 93 27.66 -20.52 -10.23
C ALA A 93 27.43 -20.56 -11.76
N LYS A 94 26.32 -21.11 -12.22
CA LYS A 94 25.94 -21.15 -13.63
C LYS A 94 25.22 -19.88 -14.13
N ARG A 95 24.91 -18.92 -13.25
CA ARG A 95 24.24 -17.67 -13.66
C ARG A 95 25.06 -16.93 -14.71
N PHE A 96 24.34 -16.38 -15.70
CA PHE A 96 24.91 -15.65 -16.85
C PHE A 96 25.79 -16.50 -17.77
N THR A 97 25.80 -17.82 -17.61
CA THR A 97 26.47 -18.76 -18.54
C THR A 97 25.42 -19.42 -19.45
N PRO A 98 25.85 -20.08 -20.56
CA PRO A 98 24.93 -20.88 -21.39
C PRO A 98 24.28 -22.07 -20.66
N GLU A 99 24.82 -22.45 -19.51
CA GLU A 99 24.35 -23.57 -18.69
C GLU A 99 23.33 -23.12 -17.61
N GLU A 100 22.95 -21.83 -17.60
CA GLU A 100 21.94 -21.32 -16.69
C GLU A 100 20.59 -21.99 -16.95
N GLU A 101 20.00 -22.55 -15.90
CA GLU A 101 18.66 -23.18 -15.99
C GLU A 101 17.56 -22.13 -16.25
N GLU A 102 16.73 -22.39 -17.23
CA GLU A 102 15.56 -21.54 -17.51
C GLU A 102 14.52 -21.66 -16.40
N THR A 103 14.03 -20.51 -15.93
CA THR A 103 12.81 -20.41 -15.14
C THR A 103 11.68 -19.91 -16.03
N VAL A 104 10.60 -20.68 -16.13
CA VAL A 104 9.37 -20.24 -16.78
C VAL A 104 8.37 -19.86 -15.70
N LEU A 105 7.89 -18.61 -15.74
CA LEU A 105 6.87 -18.12 -14.84
C LEU A 105 5.53 -18.05 -15.60
N ARG A 106 4.51 -18.69 -15.05
CA ARG A 106 3.10 -18.48 -15.41
C ARG A 106 2.42 -17.76 -14.26
N GLY A 107 1.62 -16.77 -14.58
CA GLY A 107 0.91 -15.99 -13.56
C GLY A 107 -0.47 -15.59 -14.03
N GLY A 108 -1.31 -15.29 -13.09
CA GLY A 108 -2.61 -14.68 -13.26
C GLY A 108 -2.91 -13.78 -12.06
N LEU A 109 -4.12 -13.24 -11.98
CA LEU A 109 -4.47 -12.32 -10.89
C LEU A 109 -4.23 -12.98 -9.52
N LEU A 110 -3.16 -12.55 -8.84
CA LEU A 110 -2.71 -12.93 -7.49
C LEU A 110 -2.40 -14.43 -7.30
N TRP A 111 -1.93 -15.09 -8.33
CA TRP A 111 -1.30 -16.40 -8.25
C TRP A 111 -0.14 -16.48 -9.23
N GLN A 112 0.89 -17.24 -8.90
CA GLN A 112 1.99 -17.54 -9.82
C GLN A 112 2.43 -18.98 -9.70
N GLN A 113 3.00 -19.49 -10.79
CA GLN A 113 3.68 -20.78 -10.84
C GLN A 113 5.00 -20.62 -11.57
N ILE A 114 6.10 -20.94 -10.90
CA ILE A 114 7.38 -21.10 -11.58
C ILE A 114 7.56 -22.57 -11.97
N SER A 115 8.27 -22.80 -13.06
CA SER A 115 8.75 -24.13 -13.43
C SER A 115 10.21 -24.09 -13.84
N ARG A 116 10.94 -25.14 -13.46
CA ARG A 116 12.36 -25.32 -13.69
C ARG A 116 12.65 -26.80 -13.94
N ARG A 117 13.53 -27.07 -14.88
CA ARG A 117 13.98 -28.44 -15.19
C ARG A 117 15.44 -28.60 -14.79
N GLN A 118 15.74 -29.69 -14.10
CA GLN A 118 17.11 -30.12 -13.86
C GLN A 118 17.66 -30.83 -15.11
N PRO A 119 18.72 -30.31 -15.77
CA PRO A 119 19.16 -30.85 -17.04
C PRO A 119 19.71 -32.30 -16.97
N GLU A 120 20.36 -32.65 -15.86
CA GLU A 120 21.07 -33.92 -15.69
C GLU A 120 20.10 -35.11 -15.54
N THR A 121 18.95 -34.90 -14.93
CA THR A 121 18.00 -35.99 -14.60
C THR A 121 16.64 -35.82 -15.26
N GLU A 122 16.43 -34.70 -15.93
CA GLU A 122 15.16 -34.31 -16.53
C GLU A 122 14.01 -34.21 -15.50
N LEU A 123 14.32 -33.99 -14.23
CA LEU A 123 13.34 -33.70 -13.20
C LEU A 123 12.76 -32.32 -13.44
N LEU A 124 11.43 -32.24 -13.64
CA LEU A 124 10.70 -30.98 -13.77
C LEU A 124 10.06 -30.62 -12.43
N ALA A 125 10.42 -29.48 -11.87
CA ALA A 125 9.72 -28.91 -10.72
C ALA A 125 8.78 -27.78 -11.15
N LYS A 126 7.58 -27.77 -10.56
CA LYS A 126 6.60 -26.69 -10.66
C LYS A 126 6.27 -26.22 -9.25
N VAL A 127 6.35 -24.92 -9.00
CA VAL A 127 6.00 -24.35 -7.69
C VAL A 127 4.90 -23.32 -7.88
N LEU A 128 3.71 -23.67 -7.43
CA LEU A 128 2.54 -22.80 -7.37
C LEU A 128 2.56 -22.03 -6.06
N SER A 129 2.40 -20.70 -6.12
CA SER A 129 2.32 -19.83 -4.96
C SER A 129 1.11 -18.91 -5.06
N PHE A 130 0.32 -18.81 -3.99
CA PHE A 130 -0.80 -17.88 -3.87
C PHE A 130 -1.22 -17.68 -2.42
N VAL A 131 -1.95 -16.60 -2.18
CA VAL A 131 -2.66 -16.35 -0.93
C VAL A 131 -4.14 -16.59 -1.19
N PRO A 132 -4.80 -17.55 -0.50
CA PRO A 132 -6.21 -17.84 -0.70
C PRO A 132 -7.09 -16.62 -0.47
N ALA A 133 -8.05 -16.38 -1.39
CA ALA A 133 -9.05 -15.34 -1.20
C ALA A 133 -9.86 -15.60 0.07
N GLY A 134 -10.11 -14.55 0.86
CA GLY A 134 -10.82 -14.64 2.13
C GLY A 134 -10.13 -13.85 3.23
N LYS A 135 -10.42 -14.20 4.50
CA LYS A 135 -9.94 -13.46 5.68
C LYS A 135 -8.80 -14.14 6.43
N GLU A 136 -8.47 -15.37 6.07
CA GLU A 136 -7.42 -16.14 6.77
C GLU A 136 -6.04 -15.70 6.32
N ALA A 137 -5.12 -15.59 7.28
CA ALA A 137 -3.73 -15.24 7.01
C ALA A 137 -2.94 -16.50 6.61
N VAL A 138 -3.09 -16.93 5.37
CA VAL A 138 -2.52 -18.15 4.79
C VAL A 138 -1.80 -17.81 3.48
N GLU A 139 -0.61 -18.37 3.29
CA GLU A 139 0.09 -18.47 1.99
C GLU A 139 0.32 -19.94 1.67
N ILE A 140 0.11 -20.33 0.44
CA ILE A 140 0.30 -21.70 -0.05
C ILE A 140 1.46 -21.73 -1.04
N MET A 141 2.36 -22.69 -0.84
CA MET A 141 3.41 -23.11 -1.76
C MET A 141 3.21 -24.59 -2.06
N GLN A 142 2.70 -24.92 -3.25
CA GLN A 142 2.62 -26.29 -3.70
C GLN A 142 3.76 -26.61 -4.65
N VAL A 143 4.59 -27.61 -4.30
CA VAL A 143 5.70 -28.09 -5.14
C VAL A 143 5.29 -29.38 -5.81
N THR A 144 5.37 -29.44 -7.13
CA THR A 144 5.16 -30.68 -7.91
C THR A 144 6.49 -31.05 -8.57
N LEU A 145 6.93 -32.26 -8.33
CA LEU A 145 8.13 -32.88 -8.93
C LEU A 145 7.67 -33.94 -9.92
N GLU A 146 8.03 -33.80 -11.20
CA GLU A 146 7.64 -34.71 -12.28
C GLU A 146 8.91 -35.30 -12.92
N ASN A 147 9.00 -36.61 -12.97
CA ASN A 147 10.05 -37.29 -13.70
C ASN A 147 9.72 -37.30 -15.20
N THR A 148 10.32 -36.39 -15.96
CA THR A 148 10.14 -36.31 -17.42
C THR A 148 11.19 -37.10 -18.20
N GLY A 149 12.11 -37.77 -17.49
CA GLY A 149 13.16 -38.62 -18.07
C GLY A 149 12.70 -40.06 -18.31
N GLU A 150 13.61 -40.88 -18.74
CA GLU A 150 13.34 -42.29 -19.11
C GLU A 150 13.67 -43.30 -17.99
N LYS A 151 14.29 -42.85 -16.88
CA LYS A 151 14.70 -43.70 -15.77
C LYS A 151 13.99 -43.33 -14.48
N PRO A 152 13.73 -44.31 -13.60
CA PRO A 152 13.22 -43.99 -12.26
C PRO A 152 14.18 -43.06 -11.50
N LEU A 153 13.64 -42.11 -10.76
CA LEU A 153 14.37 -41.15 -9.93
C LEU A 153 13.99 -41.33 -8.44
N THR A 154 14.98 -41.61 -7.60
CA THR A 154 14.77 -41.62 -6.15
C THR A 154 15.18 -40.29 -5.56
N LEU A 155 14.24 -39.63 -4.89
CA LEU A 155 14.32 -38.26 -4.41
C LEU A 155 14.16 -38.20 -2.88
N THR A 156 14.97 -37.38 -2.20
CA THR A 156 14.76 -36.99 -0.80
C THR A 156 14.38 -35.50 -0.78
N PRO A 157 13.10 -35.16 -0.64
CA PRO A 157 12.60 -33.79 -0.69
C PRO A 157 12.69 -33.09 0.66
N THR A 158 13.05 -31.79 0.66
CA THR A 158 13.15 -30.99 1.90
C THR A 158 12.67 -29.58 1.64
N ALA A 159 11.61 -29.15 2.31
CA ALA A 159 11.23 -27.74 2.34
C ALA A 159 12.12 -26.95 3.30
N ALA A 160 12.50 -25.73 2.97
CA ALA A 160 13.31 -24.87 3.84
C ALA A 160 12.82 -23.42 3.76
N ILE A 161 12.05 -23.01 4.78
CA ILE A 161 11.39 -21.72 4.88
C ILE A 161 11.93 -20.96 6.10
N PRO A 162 12.84 -19.96 5.92
CA PRO A 162 13.30 -19.13 7.05
C PRO A 162 12.15 -18.33 7.65
N LEU A 163 11.86 -18.52 8.91
CA LEU A 163 10.83 -17.79 9.64
C LEU A 163 11.41 -16.60 10.37
N TYR A 164 10.73 -15.47 10.30
CA TYR A 164 11.15 -14.26 10.98
C TYR A 164 10.36 -14.01 12.28
N GLY A 165 9.03 -14.03 12.24
CA GLY A 165 8.14 -13.98 13.40
C GLY A 165 8.25 -12.71 14.24
N ARG A 166 8.47 -11.53 13.62
CA ARG A 166 8.77 -10.28 14.34
C ARG A 166 8.31 -9.05 13.56
N SER A 167 8.44 -7.87 14.19
CA SER A 167 8.29 -6.56 13.54
C SER A 167 9.41 -6.30 12.53
N ALA A 168 9.11 -5.51 11.48
CA ALA A 168 10.10 -5.02 10.53
C ALA A 168 11.25 -4.27 11.21
N ASP A 169 10.99 -3.58 12.32
CA ASP A 169 12.01 -2.83 13.06
C ASP A 169 13.15 -3.72 13.52
N ASN A 170 12.86 -4.98 13.85
CA ASN A 170 13.87 -5.91 14.33
C ASN A 170 14.90 -6.35 13.28
N ILE A 171 14.75 -5.98 12.01
CA ILE A 171 15.81 -6.23 11.01
C ILE A 171 17.07 -5.41 11.30
N ARG A 172 16.90 -4.20 11.81
CA ARG A 172 17.99 -3.26 12.13
C ARG A 172 18.27 -3.16 13.61
N ASP A 173 17.22 -3.23 14.44
CA ASP A 173 17.30 -3.02 15.86
C ASP A 173 16.83 -4.25 16.64
N HIS A 174 17.55 -4.61 17.69
CA HIS A 174 17.24 -5.74 18.56
C HIS A 174 17.12 -7.11 17.87
N ARG A 175 17.61 -7.29 16.64
CA ARG A 175 17.47 -8.55 15.89
C ARG A 175 18.03 -9.75 16.65
N HIS A 176 19.23 -9.59 17.21
CA HIS A 176 19.88 -10.65 17.99
C HIS A 176 19.07 -10.98 19.25
N VAL A 177 18.68 -9.97 20.03
CA VAL A 177 17.92 -10.17 21.28
C VAL A 177 16.59 -10.84 21.00
N THR A 178 15.86 -10.38 20.01
CA THR A 178 14.53 -10.95 19.71
C THR A 178 14.61 -12.37 19.14
N SER A 179 15.70 -12.74 18.45
CA SER A 179 15.90 -14.12 18.01
C SER A 179 16.09 -15.10 19.18
N LEU A 180 16.73 -14.67 20.27
CA LEU A 180 16.89 -15.48 21.48
C LEU A 180 15.55 -15.79 22.16
N LEU A 181 14.53 -15.00 21.90
CA LEU A 181 13.19 -15.11 22.53
C LEU A 181 12.20 -15.92 21.68
N GLN A 182 12.64 -16.48 20.57
CA GLN A 182 11.82 -17.36 19.73
C GLN A 182 11.68 -18.74 20.38
N ARG A 183 10.47 -19.30 20.31
CA ARG A 183 10.11 -20.60 20.84
C ARG A 183 9.43 -21.40 19.74
N VAL A 184 9.94 -22.58 19.47
CA VAL A 184 9.43 -23.47 18.43
C VAL A 184 8.88 -24.73 19.07
N THR A 185 7.70 -25.15 18.67
CA THR A 185 7.12 -26.45 18.95
C THR A 185 6.96 -27.23 17.65
N LEU A 186 7.29 -28.50 17.67
CA LEU A 186 7.20 -29.39 16.52
C LEU A 186 5.96 -30.26 16.60
N GLY A 187 5.10 -30.16 15.62
CA GLY A 187 3.92 -30.98 15.43
C GLY A 187 4.12 -32.10 14.40
N GLU A 188 3.09 -32.85 14.11
CA GLU A 188 3.08 -33.93 13.13
C GLU A 188 3.39 -33.42 11.73
N HIS A 189 2.82 -32.26 11.33
CA HIS A 189 2.91 -31.74 9.98
C HIS A 189 3.96 -30.64 9.82
N GLY A 190 4.56 -30.13 10.89
CA GLY A 190 5.49 -29.01 10.79
C GLY A 190 5.77 -28.34 12.11
N LEU A 191 6.09 -27.07 12.06
CA LEU A 191 6.47 -26.31 13.25
C LEU A 191 5.60 -25.05 13.45
N ASP A 192 5.46 -24.71 14.73
CA ASP A 192 4.82 -23.50 15.24
C ASP A 192 5.87 -22.65 15.94
N LEU A 193 6.01 -21.39 15.49
CA LEU A 193 6.88 -20.40 16.09
C LEU A 193 6.06 -19.45 16.98
N HIS A 194 6.43 -19.38 18.25
CA HIS A 194 5.83 -18.50 19.25
C HIS A 194 6.89 -17.51 19.76
N PRO A 195 6.99 -16.29 19.19
CA PRO A 195 7.88 -15.29 19.76
C PRO A 195 7.34 -14.85 21.13
N THR A 196 8.18 -14.86 22.17
CA THR A 196 7.73 -14.41 23.50
C THR A 196 7.70 -12.89 23.61
N LEU A 197 8.50 -12.21 22.78
CA LEU A 197 8.60 -10.76 22.73
C LEU A 197 9.06 -10.28 21.36
N THR A 198 8.54 -9.16 20.94
CA THR A 198 9.01 -8.37 19.78
C THR A 198 9.28 -6.93 20.20
N PHE A 199 9.97 -6.18 19.33
CA PHE A 199 10.23 -4.76 19.52
C PHE A 199 9.72 -4.01 18.30
N ASP A 200 8.95 -2.96 18.52
CA ASP A 200 8.40 -2.10 17.47
C ASP A 200 8.39 -0.62 17.93
N GLU A 201 7.78 0.27 17.15
CA GLU A 201 7.68 1.70 17.48
C GLU A 201 7.02 2.01 18.83
N ARG A 202 6.32 1.05 19.42
CA ARG A 202 5.68 1.15 20.73
C ARG A 202 6.60 0.65 21.86
N GLY A 203 7.80 0.22 21.54
CA GLY A 203 8.76 -0.41 22.46
C GLY A 203 8.61 -1.94 22.50
N HIS A 204 8.94 -2.54 23.62
CA HIS A 204 8.84 -3.99 23.82
C HIS A 204 7.39 -4.44 23.92
N GLN A 205 6.97 -5.37 23.06
CA GLN A 205 5.63 -5.95 23.04
C GLN A 205 5.69 -7.45 23.31
N LYS A 206 4.76 -7.98 24.11
CA LYS A 206 4.61 -9.43 24.26
C LYS A 206 4.16 -10.05 22.94
N GLY A 207 4.78 -11.14 22.56
CA GLY A 207 4.36 -11.96 21.43
C GLY A 207 2.97 -12.57 21.71
N GLN A 208 2.05 -12.39 20.76
CA GLN A 208 0.68 -12.92 20.83
C GLN A 208 0.35 -13.78 19.61
N LEU A 209 1.17 -13.70 18.55
CA LEU A 209 0.92 -14.38 17.30
C LEU A 209 1.68 -15.70 17.23
N THR A 210 1.08 -16.67 16.55
CA THR A 210 1.69 -17.93 16.18
C THR A 210 1.94 -17.96 14.68
N TYR A 211 3.18 -18.20 14.30
CA TYR A 211 3.59 -18.35 12.90
C TYR A 211 3.83 -19.83 12.63
N ARG A 212 3.15 -20.39 11.61
CA ARG A 212 3.23 -21.83 11.31
C ARG A 212 3.75 -22.07 9.91
N VAL A 213 4.54 -23.13 9.76
CA VAL A 213 4.82 -23.75 8.48
C VAL A 213 4.60 -25.25 8.62
N TRP A 214 3.55 -25.72 7.95
CA TRP A 214 3.21 -27.13 7.90
C TRP A 214 3.33 -27.66 6.49
N GLY A 215 3.58 -28.97 6.35
CA GLY A 215 3.68 -29.60 5.05
C GLY A 215 3.20 -31.04 5.07
N GLN A 216 2.69 -31.48 3.91
CA GLN A 216 2.25 -32.84 3.66
C GLN A 216 2.46 -33.19 2.17
N ASP A 217 2.75 -34.43 1.84
CA ASP A 217 2.80 -34.87 0.45
C ASP A 217 1.42 -35.33 -0.06
N ASP A 218 1.33 -35.64 -1.36
CA ASP A 218 0.09 -36.09 -2.02
C ASP A 218 -0.35 -37.50 -1.62
N ALA A 219 0.49 -38.28 -0.94
CA ALA A 219 0.16 -39.57 -0.35
C ALA A 219 -0.35 -39.42 1.09
N GLY A 220 -0.38 -38.22 1.65
CA GLY A 220 -0.76 -37.95 3.04
C GLY A 220 0.38 -38.12 4.03
N ALA A 221 1.61 -38.29 3.57
CA ALA A 221 2.76 -38.44 4.47
C ALA A 221 3.22 -37.08 5.02
N SER A 222 3.42 -37.03 6.32
CA SER A 222 4.03 -35.90 7.04
C SER A 222 5.55 -35.93 6.96
N PRO A 223 6.27 -34.82 7.27
CA PRO A 223 7.72 -34.82 7.40
C PRO A 223 8.18 -35.83 8.47
N GLU A 224 9.25 -36.56 8.18
CA GLU A 224 9.87 -37.52 9.10
C GLU A 224 10.76 -36.87 10.15
N GLY A 225 11.21 -35.63 9.91
CA GLY A 225 12.08 -34.91 10.82
C GLY A 225 12.22 -33.45 10.48
N PHE A 226 12.77 -32.68 11.42
CA PHE A 226 12.85 -31.24 11.38
C PHE A 226 14.24 -30.72 11.79
N VAL A 227 14.68 -29.62 11.16
CA VAL A 227 15.80 -28.82 11.62
C VAL A 227 15.32 -27.38 11.79
N PRO A 228 14.84 -27.00 13.00
CA PRO A 228 14.09 -25.76 13.19
C PRO A 228 14.97 -24.53 13.40
N LEU A 229 16.26 -24.65 13.60
CA LEU A 229 17.16 -23.52 13.85
C LEU A 229 18.10 -23.27 12.68
N VAL A 230 18.21 -22.01 12.25
CA VAL A 230 19.07 -21.61 11.12
C VAL A 230 20.51 -22.04 11.30
N ARG A 231 21.08 -21.89 12.53
CA ARG A 231 22.47 -22.28 12.79
C ARG A 231 22.72 -23.78 12.55
N ASP A 232 21.74 -24.62 12.89
CA ASP A 232 21.85 -26.08 12.76
C ASP A 232 21.55 -26.52 11.31
N PHE A 233 20.66 -25.79 10.62
CA PHE A 233 20.35 -26.01 9.21
C PHE A 233 21.52 -25.64 8.29
N VAL A 234 22.07 -24.43 8.48
CA VAL A 234 23.18 -23.93 7.69
C VAL A 234 24.47 -24.64 8.04
N GLY A 235 24.71 -24.89 9.34
CA GLY A 235 25.92 -25.53 9.84
C GLY A 235 27.17 -24.79 9.45
N SER A 236 28.17 -25.49 8.88
CA SER A 236 29.41 -24.93 8.30
C SER A 236 29.21 -24.39 6.88
N GLY A 237 28.04 -24.54 6.29
CA GLY A 237 27.70 -24.10 4.93
C GLY A 237 27.14 -22.70 4.85
N SER A 238 26.11 -22.53 4.00
CA SER A 238 25.40 -21.27 3.75
C SER A 238 23.93 -21.55 3.43
N TYR A 239 23.10 -20.52 3.21
CA TYR A 239 21.70 -20.70 2.79
C TYR A 239 21.54 -21.33 1.40
N ASP A 240 22.53 -21.17 0.53
CA ASP A 240 22.59 -21.74 -0.82
C ASP A 240 23.32 -23.09 -0.86
N TRP A 241 23.93 -23.50 0.28
CA TRP A 241 24.61 -24.78 0.46
C TRP A 241 24.52 -25.25 1.91
N PRO A 242 23.32 -25.51 2.46
CA PRO A 242 23.14 -25.79 3.87
C PRO A 242 23.59 -27.20 4.24
N GLU A 243 24.35 -27.35 5.35
CA GLU A 243 24.91 -28.64 5.80
C GLU A 243 23.81 -29.67 6.00
N ALA A 244 22.63 -29.26 6.51
CA ALA A 244 21.50 -30.16 6.73
C ALA A 244 20.95 -30.82 5.46
N VAL A 245 21.23 -30.25 4.29
CA VAL A 245 20.82 -30.79 2.98
C VAL A 245 21.99 -31.54 2.31
N VAL A 246 23.21 -30.96 2.35
CA VAL A 246 24.34 -31.53 1.62
C VAL A 246 25.03 -32.67 2.36
N ALA A 247 24.92 -32.70 3.68
CA ALA A 247 25.52 -33.72 4.56
C ALA A 247 24.59 -34.07 5.69
N PRO A 248 23.34 -34.56 5.38
CA PRO A 248 22.26 -34.73 6.35
C PRO A 248 22.61 -35.68 7.49
N GLU A 249 23.58 -36.60 7.30
CA GLU A 249 24.07 -37.50 8.33
C GLU A 249 24.85 -36.79 9.46
N ARG A 250 25.27 -35.55 9.27
CA ARG A 250 25.98 -34.74 10.27
C ARG A 250 25.05 -33.89 11.14
N VAL A 251 23.81 -33.76 10.74
CA VAL A 251 22.86 -32.85 11.40
C VAL A 251 21.80 -33.65 12.14
N HIS A 252 21.62 -33.34 13.41
CA HIS A 252 20.59 -33.97 14.22
C HIS A 252 19.22 -33.44 13.84
N ARG A 253 18.30 -34.32 13.43
CA ARG A 253 16.90 -33.99 13.16
C ARG A 253 16.08 -34.19 14.43
N LEU A 254 15.22 -33.21 14.71
CA LEU A 254 14.20 -33.30 15.74
C LEU A 254 12.90 -33.93 15.18
N HIS A 255 12.03 -34.37 16.05
CA HIS A 255 10.77 -35.04 15.72
C HIS A 255 9.57 -34.33 16.34
N ALA A 256 8.35 -34.74 15.96
CA ALA A 256 7.12 -34.26 16.53
C ALA A 256 7.09 -34.43 18.04
N GLY A 257 6.61 -33.40 18.75
CA GLY A 257 6.59 -33.34 20.22
C GLY A 257 7.84 -32.70 20.84
N GLU A 258 8.93 -32.54 20.11
CA GLU A 258 10.12 -31.83 20.59
C GLU A 258 9.99 -30.32 20.44
N THR A 259 10.93 -29.55 21.02
CA THR A 259 10.95 -28.10 21.03
C THR A 259 12.36 -27.56 20.71
N ALA A 260 12.41 -26.35 20.15
CA ALA A 260 13.66 -25.62 19.92
C ALA A 260 13.53 -24.15 20.28
N GLN A 261 14.65 -23.48 20.60
CA GLN A 261 14.61 -22.07 21.01
C GLN A 261 15.98 -21.40 20.91
N GLY A 262 15.96 -20.07 21.02
CA GLY A 262 17.16 -19.26 21.28
C GLY A 262 18.00 -18.97 20.06
N SER A 263 17.43 -19.00 18.86
CA SER A 263 18.11 -18.64 17.60
C SER A 263 17.10 -18.21 16.52
N GLU A 264 17.60 -17.74 15.40
CA GLU A 264 16.80 -17.56 14.17
C GLU A 264 16.22 -18.92 13.75
N VAL A 265 15.00 -18.91 13.22
CA VAL A 265 14.22 -20.11 12.92
C VAL A 265 14.14 -20.37 11.41
N VAL A 266 14.16 -21.63 11.05
CA VAL A 266 13.87 -22.10 9.69
C VAL A 266 12.94 -23.32 9.79
N ALA A 267 11.88 -23.34 9.01
CA ALA A 267 11.08 -24.53 8.83
C ALA A 267 11.76 -25.43 7.79
N ALA A 268 12.72 -26.22 8.23
CA ALA A 268 13.30 -27.28 7.42
C ALA A 268 12.56 -28.58 7.68
N LEU A 269 11.70 -28.99 6.73
CA LEU A 269 10.80 -30.12 6.78
C LEU A 269 11.36 -31.22 5.86
N PHE A 270 11.80 -32.34 6.40
CA PHE A 270 12.37 -33.47 5.66
C PHE A 270 11.29 -34.51 5.41
N PHE A 271 10.89 -34.67 4.15
CA PHE A 271 9.88 -35.65 3.72
C PHE A 271 10.49 -37.01 3.48
N PRO A 272 9.66 -38.10 3.51
CA PRO A 272 10.09 -39.45 3.16
C PRO A 272 10.72 -39.51 1.77
N GLU A 273 11.69 -40.40 1.60
CA GLU A 273 12.26 -40.71 0.30
C GLU A 273 11.16 -41.24 -0.64
N ARG A 274 11.18 -40.83 -1.90
CA ARG A 274 10.20 -41.23 -2.90
C ARG A 274 10.86 -41.55 -4.23
N THR A 275 10.48 -42.65 -4.85
CA THR A 275 10.90 -43.02 -6.19
C THR A 275 9.78 -42.71 -7.18
N LEU A 276 10.10 -41.93 -8.21
CA LEU A 276 9.19 -41.56 -9.31
C LEU A 276 9.58 -42.37 -10.56
N ALA A 277 8.65 -43.17 -11.08
CA ALA A 277 8.80 -43.80 -12.40
C ALA A 277 8.77 -42.73 -13.52
N PRO A 278 9.25 -43.04 -14.76
CA PRO A 278 9.08 -42.16 -15.90
C PRO A 278 7.62 -41.71 -16.11
N GLY A 279 7.41 -40.39 -16.17
CA GLY A 279 6.09 -39.76 -16.29
C GLY A 279 5.31 -39.65 -14.98
N GLU A 280 5.83 -40.16 -13.85
CA GLU A 280 5.19 -40.03 -12.53
C GLU A 280 5.53 -38.67 -11.91
N ALA A 281 4.60 -38.14 -11.13
CA ALA A 281 4.74 -36.91 -10.36
C ALA A 281 4.37 -37.12 -8.91
N ALA A 282 4.99 -36.30 -8.02
CA ALA A 282 4.64 -36.19 -6.62
C ALA A 282 4.42 -34.71 -6.28
N SER A 283 3.51 -34.39 -5.37
CA SER A 283 3.31 -33.03 -4.90
C SER A 283 3.40 -32.88 -3.38
N TYR A 284 3.88 -31.70 -2.96
CA TYR A 284 4.10 -31.33 -1.57
C TYR A 284 3.38 -30.01 -1.31
N GLN A 285 2.47 -29.99 -0.34
CA GLN A 285 1.73 -28.83 0.07
C GLN A 285 2.46 -28.22 1.28
N ILE A 286 3.00 -27.01 1.11
CA ILE A 286 3.65 -26.23 2.17
C ILE A 286 2.76 -25.03 2.46
N VAL A 287 2.28 -24.93 3.69
CA VAL A 287 1.30 -23.94 4.13
C VAL A 287 1.90 -23.06 5.21
N LEU A 288 1.94 -21.75 4.93
CA LEU A 288 2.47 -20.72 5.83
C LEU A 288 1.29 -19.94 6.42
N THR A 289 1.22 -19.80 7.74
CA THR A 289 0.09 -19.08 8.38
C THR A 289 0.52 -18.18 9.52
N VAL A 290 -0.33 -17.17 9.80
CA VAL A 290 -0.27 -16.36 11.02
C VAL A 290 -1.62 -16.49 11.70
N ASP A 291 -1.66 -17.15 12.88
CA ASP A 291 -2.86 -17.42 13.69
C ASP A 291 -4.02 -18.12 12.93
N ALA A 292 -3.75 -18.74 11.78
CA ALA A 292 -4.74 -19.46 10.99
C ALA A 292 -4.44 -20.97 11.01
N ASP A 293 -5.48 -21.80 10.74
CA ASP A 293 -5.35 -23.25 10.65
C ASP A 293 -4.83 -23.70 9.28
N PRO A 294 -3.66 -24.35 9.18
CA PRO A 294 -3.15 -24.86 7.92
C PRO A 294 -3.87 -26.12 7.39
N ALA A 295 -4.55 -26.87 8.24
CA ALA A 295 -5.07 -28.21 7.92
C ALA A 295 -5.93 -28.28 6.64
N PRO A 296 -6.83 -27.33 6.32
CA PRO A 296 -7.64 -27.38 5.10
C PRO A 296 -6.83 -27.35 3.79
N TYR A 297 -5.56 -26.97 3.86
CA TYR A 297 -4.69 -26.74 2.68
C TYR A 297 -3.55 -27.76 2.57
N LEU A 298 -3.54 -28.80 3.44
CA LEU A 298 -2.50 -29.85 3.41
C LEU A 298 -2.76 -30.92 2.34
N THR A 299 -3.90 -30.91 1.66
CA THR A 299 -4.20 -31.86 0.59
C THR A 299 -4.17 -31.17 -0.79
N ALA A 300 -3.88 -31.94 -1.83
CA ALA A 300 -3.87 -31.43 -3.20
C ALA A 300 -5.26 -30.89 -3.61
N GLU A 301 -6.33 -31.56 -3.18
CA GLU A 301 -7.72 -31.14 -3.44
C GLU A 301 -8.04 -29.83 -2.72
N GLY A 302 -7.59 -29.67 -1.46
CA GLY A 302 -7.78 -28.45 -0.69
C GLY A 302 -7.08 -27.24 -1.36
N VAL A 303 -5.85 -27.45 -1.83
CA VAL A 303 -5.08 -26.44 -2.57
C VAL A 303 -5.78 -26.09 -3.90
N ALA A 304 -6.19 -27.09 -4.67
CA ALA A 304 -6.88 -26.88 -5.96
C ALA A 304 -8.18 -26.09 -5.77
N ALA A 305 -9.00 -26.46 -4.81
CA ALA A 305 -10.25 -25.78 -4.48
C ALA A 305 -10.00 -24.33 -4.04
N ALA A 306 -8.96 -24.09 -3.22
CA ALA A 306 -8.58 -22.75 -2.80
C ALA A 306 -8.10 -21.89 -3.96
N LEU A 307 -7.31 -22.45 -4.89
CA LEU A 307 -6.83 -21.74 -6.08
C LEU A 307 -7.99 -21.30 -6.98
N GLU A 308 -8.93 -22.21 -7.26
CA GLU A 308 -10.09 -21.88 -8.11
C GLU A 308 -10.98 -20.80 -7.47
N ARG A 309 -11.21 -20.85 -6.15
CA ARG A 309 -11.92 -19.78 -5.43
C ARG A 309 -11.17 -18.46 -5.53
N THR A 310 -9.84 -18.49 -5.40
CA THR A 310 -8.99 -17.28 -5.48
C THR A 310 -9.03 -16.66 -6.88
N LYS A 311 -8.91 -17.48 -7.93
CA LYS A 311 -9.05 -17.01 -9.32
C LYS A 311 -10.43 -16.38 -9.57
N ALA A 312 -11.49 -17.06 -9.16
CA ALA A 312 -12.86 -16.58 -9.34
C ALA A 312 -13.08 -15.26 -8.60
N PHE A 313 -12.57 -15.14 -7.35
CA PHE A 313 -12.68 -13.94 -6.56
C PHE A 313 -12.03 -12.72 -7.25
N TRP A 314 -10.76 -12.84 -7.66
CA TRP A 314 -10.03 -11.72 -8.28
C TRP A 314 -10.52 -11.39 -9.70
N GLN A 315 -10.97 -12.38 -10.45
CA GLN A 315 -11.61 -12.16 -11.74
C GLN A 315 -12.92 -11.37 -11.60
N ASN A 316 -13.70 -11.63 -10.55
CA ASN A 316 -14.93 -10.90 -10.26
C ASN A 316 -14.65 -9.51 -9.67
N ALA A 317 -13.63 -9.37 -8.82
CA ALA A 317 -13.22 -8.10 -8.24
C ALA A 317 -12.75 -7.10 -9.31
N SER A 318 -12.12 -7.58 -10.39
CA SER A 318 -11.81 -6.81 -11.60
C SER A 318 -12.98 -6.82 -12.57
N ALA A 319 -14.14 -6.30 -12.18
CA ALA A 319 -15.41 -6.48 -12.89
C ALA A 319 -15.49 -5.79 -14.26
N TRP A 320 -14.87 -4.61 -14.42
CA TRP A 320 -14.91 -3.90 -15.68
C TRP A 320 -14.03 -4.56 -16.74
N ARG A 321 -14.52 -4.59 -17.98
CA ARG A 321 -13.83 -5.20 -19.12
C ARG A 321 -13.78 -4.21 -20.26
N VAL A 322 -12.63 -4.12 -20.89
CA VAL A 322 -12.42 -3.32 -22.08
C VAL A 322 -12.11 -4.28 -23.24
N ARG A 323 -12.66 -4.00 -24.41
CA ARG A 323 -12.35 -4.69 -25.64
C ARG A 323 -11.85 -3.67 -26.66
N THR A 324 -10.59 -3.86 -27.07
CA THR A 324 -9.95 -3.08 -28.13
C THR A 324 -9.55 -4.01 -29.29
N GLN A 325 -8.77 -3.48 -30.21
CA GLN A 325 -8.17 -4.27 -31.29
C GLN A 325 -6.95 -5.09 -30.83
N SER A 326 -6.47 -4.87 -29.60
CA SER A 326 -5.30 -5.55 -29.04
C SER A 326 -5.67 -6.40 -27.83
N SER A 327 -5.76 -7.72 -28.01
CA SER A 327 -6.03 -8.65 -26.91
C SER A 327 -4.99 -8.61 -25.80
N ALA A 328 -3.73 -8.29 -26.13
CA ALA A 328 -2.67 -8.12 -25.15
C ALA A 328 -2.90 -6.88 -24.26
N PHE A 329 -3.34 -5.78 -24.86
CA PHE A 329 -3.72 -4.56 -24.12
C PHE A 329 -4.94 -4.83 -23.24
N ASP A 330 -5.96 -5.52 -23.75
CA ASP A 330 -7.17 -5.86 -22.99
C ASP A 330 -6.84 -6.73 -21.75
N SER A 331 -5.94 -7.71 -21.92
CA SER A 331 -5.46 -8.56 -20.83
C SER A 331 -4.61 -7.78 -19.81
N TRP A 332 -3.75 -6.86 -20.26
CA TRP A 332 -2.98 -5.98 -19.40
C TRP A 332 -3.89 -5.05 -18.56
N LEU A 333 -4.97 -4.54 -19.16
CA LEU A 333 -5.93 -3.71 -18.44
C LEU A 333 -6.61 -4.43 -17.26
N ARG A 334 -6.71 -5.77 -17.29
CA ARG A 334 -7.18 -6.54 -16.12
C ARG A 334 -6.28 -6.33 -14.89
N TRP A 335 -4.97 -6.29 -15.10
CA TRP A 335 -3.99 -6.00 -14.05
C TRP A 335 -4.08 -4.56 -13.57
N VAL A 336 -4.27 -3.60 -14.47
CA VAL A 336 -4.51 -2.20 -14.10
C VAL A 336 -5.79 -2.09 -13.25
N GLY A 337 -6.85 -2.80 -13.64
CA GLY A 337 -8.14 -2.75 -12.95
C GLY A 337 -8.15 -3.21 -11.51
N ILE A 338 -7.23 -4.11 -11.11
CA ILE A 338 -7.14 -4.54 -9.71
C ILE A 338 -6.21 -3.66 -8.85
N GLN A 339 -5.38 -2.80 -9.44
CA GLN A 339 -4.43 -1.99 -8.68
C GLN A 339 -5.09 -1.13 -7.58
N PRO A 340 -6.23 -0.46 -7.81
CA PRO A 340 -6.91 0.29 -6.76
C PRO A 340 -7.33 -0.57 -5.57
N LEU A 341 -7.78 -1.81 -5.82
CA LEU A 341 -8.13 -2.75 -4.74
C LEU A 341 -6.90 -3.18 -3.95
N LEU A 342 -5.79 -3.45 -4.63
CA LEU A 342 -4.53 -3.79 -3.99
C LEU A 342 -4.01 -2.63 -3.13
N ARG A 343 -4.10 -1.39 -3.63
CA ARG A 343 -3.78 -0.18 -2.87
C ARG A 343 -4.65 -0.04 -1.62
N ARG A 344 -5.92 -0.35 -1.72
CA ARG A 344 -6.84 -0.35 -0.59
C ARG A 344 -6.46 -1.38 0.47
N ILE A 345 -6.05 -2.57 0.09
CA ILE A 345 -5.67 -3.67 1.00
C ILE A 345 -4.26 -3.44 1.58
N CYS A 346 -3.30 -3.14 0.74
CA CYS A 346 -1.87 -3.15 1.07
C CYS A 346 -1.33 -1.77 1.46
N GLY A 347 -2.07 -0.69 1.17
CA GLY A 347 -1.58 0.68 1.35
C GLY A 347 -0.61 1.11 0.26
N CYS A 348 0.36 1.96 0.61
CA CYS A 348 1.23 2.62 -0.36
C CYS A 348 2.26 1.71 -1.01
N SER A 349 2.66 0.61 -0.35
CA SER A 349 3.65 -0.33 -0.88
C SER A 349 3.42 -1.76 -0.40
N PHE A 350 3.62 -2.74 -1.28
CA PHE A 350 3.70 -4.15 -0.92
C PHE A 350 4.97 -4.48 -0.14
N LEU A 351 6.08 -3.86 -0.54
CA LEU A 351 7.36 -4.03 0.12
C LEU A 351 7.53 -3.00 1.24
N PRO A 352 8.18 -3.36 2.35
CA PRO A 352 8.42 -2.43 3.41
C PRO A 352 9.47 -1.40 3.00
N HIS A 353 9.13 -0.14 3.15
CA HIS A 353 10.10 0.89 3.43
C HIS A 353 10.16 1.06 4.93
N HIS A 354 11.34 1.07 5.52
CA HIS A 354 11.49 1.12 6.98
C HIS A 354 10.78 2.32 7.62
N ASP A 355 10.64 3.40 6.87
CA ASP A 355 10.02 4.64 7.32
C ASP A 355 8.68 4.94 6.62
N TYR A 356 8.32 4.13 5.63
CA TYR A 356 7.14 4.37 4.82
C TYR A 356 6.02 3.38 5.20
N GLY A 357 4.84 3.91 5.55
CA GLY A 357 3.66 3.08 5.87
C GLY A 357 3.62 2.53 7.29
N ARG A 358 4.53 2.94 8.18
CA ARG A 358 4.44 2.60 9.61
C ARG A 358 3.13 3.13 10.19
N GLY A 359 2.29 2.21 10.59
CA GLY A 359 1.10 2.50 11.36
C GLY A 359 -0.02 3.20 10.61
N GLY A 360 -0.09 3.12 9.28
CA GLY A 360 -1.22 3.63 8.53
C GLY A 360 -0.87 4.19 7.15
N ARG A 361 -1.85 4.84 6.52
CA ARG A 361 -1.77 5.40 5.17
C ARG A 361 -1.75 6.90 5.21
N GLY A 362 -1.07 7.53 4.24
CA GLY A 362 -1.11 8.97 4.06
C GLY A 362 -2.52 9.47 3.75
N TRP A 363 -2.89 10.61 4.32
CA TRP A 363 -4.19 11.25 4.10
C TRP A 363 -4.51 11.45 2.62
N ARG A 364 -3.61 12.09 1.91
CA ARG A 364 -3.68 12.37 0.47
C ARG A 364 -3.89 11.10 -0.34
N ASP A 365 -3.09 10.07 -0.05
CA ASP A 365 -3.09 8.81 -0.78
C ASP A 365 -4.44 8.10 -0.73
N LEU A 366 -5.12 8.11 0.43
CA LEU A 366 -6.43 7.47 0.58
C LEU A 366 -7.50 8.09 -0.32
N TRP A 367 -7.55 9.42 -0.40
CA TRP A 367 -8.50 10.11 -1.26
C TRP A 367 -8.22 9.87 -2.73
N GLN A 368 -6.95 9.92 -3.15
CA GLN A 368 -6.52 9.65 -4.53
C GLN A 368 -6.76 8.19 -4.92
N ASP A 369 -6.43 7.23 -4.06
CA ASP A 369 -6.69 5.81 -4.31
C ASP A 369 -8.18 5.53 -4.46
N SER A 370 -9.04 6.25 -3.74
CA SER A 370 -10.50 6.13 -3.84
C SER A 370 -11.05 6.57 -5.19
N LEU A 371 -10.37 7.44 -5.95
CA LEU A 371 -10.85 7.91 -7.26
C LEU A 371 -11.09 6.76 -8.25
N ALA A 372 -10.18 5.80 -8.30
CA ALA A 372 -10.34 4.65 -9.18
C ALA A 372 -11.36 3.61 -8.65
N LEU A 373 -11.56 3.55 -7.33
CA LEU A 373 -12.54 2.66 -6.70
C LEU A 373 -13.98 3.11 -6.90
N LEU A 374 -14.23 4.37 -7.23
CA LEU A 374 -15.56 4.87 -7.56
C LEU A 374 -16.22 4.09 -8.71
N LEU A 375 -15.42 3.65 -9.69
CA LEU A 375 -15.89 2.91 -10.85
C LEU A 375 -16.12 1.40 -10.58
N THR A 376 -15.46 0.84 -9.58
CA THR A 376 -15.42 -0.61 -9.35
C THR A 376 -16.11 -1.06 -8.07
N ALA A 377 -16.16 -0.19 -7.05
CA ALA A 377 -16.71 -0.50 -5.73
C ALA A 377 -17.33 0.75 -5.05
N PRO A 378 -18.33 1.41 -5.66
CA PRO A 378 -18.87 2.69 -5.17
C PRO A 378 -19.47 2.59 -3.76
N GLU A 379 -20.18 1.52 -3.44
CA GLU A 379 -20.78 1.31 -2.11
C GLU A 379 -19.74 1.20 -1.00
N GLN A 380 -18.67 0.45 -1.27
CA GLN A 380 -17.58 0.32 -0.30
C GLN A 380 -16.80 1.62 -0.19
N THR A 381 -16.60 2.32 -1.30
CA THR A 381 -15.94 3.63 -1.33
C THR A 381 -16.73 4.65 -0.50
N ARG A 382 -18.07 4.65 -0.57
CA ARG A 382 -18.91 5.48 0.29
C ARG A 382 -18.57 5.32 1.78
N GLN A 383 -18.47 4.08 2.24
CA GLN A 383 -18.16 3.79 3.65
C GLN A 383 -16.75 4.24 4.03
N ASP A 384 -15.79 4.06 3.13
CA ASP A 384 -14.41 4.46 3.37
C ASP A 384 -14.28 6.00 3.43
N LEU A 385 -14.91 6.73 2.50
CA LEU A 385 -14.95 8.19 2.49
C LEU A 385 -15.56 8.76 3.78
N LEU A 386 -16.68 8.20 4.26
CA LEU A 386 -17.29 8.62 5.53
C LEU A 386 -16.29 8.49 6.69
N ARG A 387 -15.57 7.37 6.78
CA ARG A 387 -14.57 7.15 7.84
C ARG A 387 -13.45 8.15 7.80
N TYR A 388 -13.00 8.54 6.59
CA TYR A 388 -11.88 9.48 6.46
C TYR A 388 -12.22 10.86 7.00
N PHE A 389 -13.46 11.33 6.87
CA PHE A 389 -13.88 12.62 7.41
C PHE A 389 -13.68 12.75 8.92
N ALA A 390 -13.72 11.65 9.67
CA ALA A 390 -13.40 11.65 11.09
C ALA A 390 -11.94 12.04 11.40
N GLY A 391 -11.07 12.14 10.39
CA GLY A 391 -9.71 12.64 10.51
C GLY A 391 -9.55 14.16 10.32
N VAL A 392 -10.61 14.89 9.98
CA VAL A 392 -10.60 16.34 9.80
C VAL A 392 -10.70 17.05 11.15
N ARG A 393 -9.94 18.15 11.33
CA ARG A 393 -9.98 19.02 12.51
C ARG A 393 -10.91 20.21 12.28
N THR A 394 -11.38 20.78 13.38
CA THR A 394 -12.25 21.98 13.34
C THR A 394 -11.54 23.24 12.81
N ASP A 395 -10.21 23.26 12.76
CA ASP A 395 -9.41 24.33 12.13
C ASP A 395 -9.18 24.10 10.61
N GLY A 396 -9.78 23.08 10.02
CA GLY A 396 -9.66 22.72 8.61
C GLY A 396 -8.39 21.93 8.24
N THR A 397 -7.52 21.64 9.22
CA THR A 397 -6.43 20.68 9.02
C THR A 397 -6.93 19.26 9.25
N ASN A 398 -6.06 18.28 9.15
CA ASN A 398 -6.42 16.87 9.31
C ASN A 398 -5.26 16.06 9.92
N ALA A 399 -5.57 14.86 10.37
CA ALA A 399 -4.56 13.84 10.62
C ALA A 399 -3.81 13.50 9.33
N THR A 400 -2.49 13.39 9.37
CA THR A 400 -1.71 13.06 8.17
C THR A 400 -1.65 11.56 7.91
N ILE A 401 -1.91 10.75 8.92
CA ILE A 401 -1.91 9.29 8.83
C ILE A 401 -3.21 8.71 9.37
N ILE A 402 -3.81 7.83 8.58
CA ILE A 402 -4.99 7.05 8.91
C ILE A 402 -4.55 5.62 9.22
N GLY A 403 -4.86 5.14 10.42
CA GLY A 403 -4.54 3.79 10.86
C GLY A 403 -5.38 2.71 10.19
N ALA A 404 -5.07 1.45 10.51
CA ALA A 404 -5.75 0.30 9.92
C ALA A 404 -7.20 0.14 10.44
N LYS A 405 -7.47 0.61 11.65
CA LYS A 405 -8.81 0.50 12.27
C LYS A 405 -9.61 1.79 12.06
N PRO A 406 -10.94 1.70 11.94
CA PRO A 406 -11.79 2.89 11.89
C PRO A 406 -11.56 3.80 13.10
N GLY A 407 -11.40 5.11 12.87
CA GLY A 407 -11.16 6.10 13.92
C GLY A 407 -9.71 6.16 14.45
N GLU A 408 -8.82 5.35 13.91
CA GLU A 408 -7.41 5.39 14.28
C GLU A 408 -6.67 6.42 13.41
N PHE A 409 -6.36 7.57 14.01
CA PHE A 409 -5.72 8.69 13.33
C PHE A 409 -4.45 9.10 14.08
N LYS A 410 -3.41 9.49 13.32
CA LYS A 410 -2.17 10.06 13.86
C LYS A 410 -1.92 11.43 13.26
N ALA A 411 -1.49 12.37 14.08
CA ALA A 411 -1.18 13.72 13.63
C ALA A 411 -0.10 13.71 12.53
N ASP A 412 0.99 13.00 12.76
CA ASP A 412 2.06 12.72 11.81
C ASP A 412 2.88 11.51 12.28
N ARG A 413 3.75 10.98 11.40
CA ARG A 413 4.62 9.81 11.65
C ARG A 413 5.50 9.96 12.89
N ASN A 414 6.07 11.14 13.07
CA ASN A 414 7.06 11.42 14.12
C ASN A 414 6.48 12.25 15.25
N GLY A 415 5.14 12.40 15.35
CA GLY A 415 4.51 13.29 16.30
C GLY A 415 4.79 14.78 16.03
N ILE A 416 5.35 15.13 14.87
CA ILE A 416 5.63 16.51 14.46
C ILE A 416 4.41 17.00 13.67
N PRO A 417 3.66 17.97 14.18
CA PRO A 417 2.51 18.50 13.48
C PRO A 417 2.94 19.18 12.18
N ARG A 418 2.31 18.78 11.08
CA ARG A 418 2.47 19.40 9.77
C ARG A 418 1.12 19.80 9.22
N VAL A 419 1.06 20.95 8.57
CA VAL A 419 -0.09 21.39 7.79
C VAL A 419 0.31 21.28 6.32
N TRP A 420 -0.31 20.37 5.60
CA TRP A 420 -0.14 20.19 4.17
C TRP A 420 -1.27 20.95 3.47
N MET A 421 -0.93 21.90 2.62
CA MET A 421 -1.92 22.80 2.07
C MET A 421 -2.88 22.13 1.08
N ASP A 422 -2.46 21.08 0.41
CA ASP A 422 -3.26 20.31 -0.54
C ASP A 422 -4.25 19.34 0.13
N HIS A 423 -4.08 19.05 1.42
CA HIS A 423 -4.87 18.03 2.11
C HIS A 423 -6.37 18.34 2.19
N GLY A 424 -6.76 19.61 2.19
CA GLY A 424 -8.17 20.01 2.12
C GLY A 424 -8.77 19.96 0.71
N PHE A 425 -7.93 19.89 -0.32
CA PHE A 425 -8.36 19.83 -1.72
C PHE A 425 -8.91 18.45 -2.10
N TRP A 426 -8.19 17.39 -1.76
CA TRP A 426 -8.50 16.03 -2.21
C TRP A 426 -9.84 15.48 -1.74
N PRO A 427 -10.30 15.72 -0.49
CA PRO A 427 -11.62 15.31 -0.03
C PRO A 427 -12.75 15.83 -0.93
N MET A 428 -12.73 17.11 -1.25
CA MET A 428 -13.79 17.70 -2.08
C MET A 428 -13.77 17.17 -3.52
N LEU A 429 -12.57 17.04 -4.13
CA LEU A 429 -12.44 16.46 -5.46
C LEU A 429 -13.02 15.05 -5.52
N THR A 430 -12.66 14.21 -4.55
CA THR A 430 -13.10 12.81 -4.50
C THR A 430 -14.60 12.71 -4.24
N VAL A 431 -15.15 13.54 -3.33
CA VAL A 431 -16.59 13.58 -3.07
C VAL A 431 -17.36 14.08 -4.29
N GLU A 432 -16.85 15.11 -4.99
CA GLU A 432 -17.50 15.60 -6.23
C GLU A 432 -17.63 14.49 -7.27
N LEU A 433 -16.57 13.70 -7.46
CA LEU A 433 -16.60 12.56 -8.39
C LEU A 433 -17.53 11.45 -7.89
N TYR A 434 -17.56 11.17 -6.59
CA TYR A 434 -18.50 10.23 -5.98
C TYR A 434 -19.96 10.66 -6.23
N LEU A 435 -20.27 11.93 -6.00
CA LEU A 435 -21.60 12.47 -6.22
C LEU A 435 -22.02 12.50 -7.71
N ASN A 436 -21.06 12.73 -8.61
CA ASN A 436 -21.31 12.66 -10.05
C ASN A 436 -21.63 11.22 -10.49
N GLU A 437 -20.96 10.22 -9.91
CA GLU A 437 -21.17 8.81 -10.26
C GLU A 437 -22.47 8.25 -9.66
N THR A 438 -22.79 8.61 -8.42
CA THR A 438 -23.88 7.97 -7.66
C THR A 438 -25.15 8.80 -7.53
N GLY A 439 -25.06 10.11 -7.60
CA GLY A 439 -26.17 11.03 -7.29
C GLY A 439 -26.55 11.10 -5.80
N ASP A 440 -25.78 10.48 -4.89
CA ASP A 440 -26.08 10.35 -3.45
C ASP A 440 -25.83 11.68 -2.70
N LEU A 441 -26.72 12.64 -2.87
CA LEU A 441 -26.62 13.93 -2.17
C LEU A 441 -26.78 13.81 -0.64
N ASP A 442 -27.45 12.75 -0.15
CA ASP A 442 -27.61 12.52 1.30
C ASP A 442 -26.28 12.24 1.99
N PHE A 443 -25.28 11.76 1.25
CA PHE A 443 -23.90 11.62 1.74
C PHE A 443 -23.35 12.90 2.38
N LEU A 444 -23.67 14.07 1.80
CA LEU A 444 -23.24 15.37 2.33
C LEU A 444 -23.78 15.68 3.72
N LEU A 445 -24.86 15.03 4.12
CA LEU A 445 -25.57 15.27 5.37
C LEU A 445 -25.27 14.26 6.46
N GLU A 446 -24.50 13.21 6.13
CA GLU A 446 -24.02 12.23 7.09
C GLU A 446 -23.12 12.90 8.12
N LYS A 447 -23.30 12.54 9.39
CA LYS A 447 -22.49 13.09 10.48
C LYS A 447 -21.24 12.28 10.72
N GLN A 448 -20.13 12.99 10.92
CA GLN A 448 -18.85 12.42 11.31
C GLN A 448 -18.24 13.23 12.47
N PRO A 449 -17.52 12.57 13.39
CA PRO A 449 -16.79 13.29 14.43
C PRO A 449 -15.61 14.06 13.83
N TYR A 450 -15.16 15.09 14.52
CA TYR A 450 -13.89 15.76 14.24
C TYR A 450 -12.73 15.08 14.95
N PHE A 451 -11.57 15.03 14.28
CA PHE A 451 -10.32 14.59 14.91
C PHE A 451 -9.84 15.64 15.89
N ARG A 452 -9.64 15.21 17.12
CA ARG A 452 -9.15 16.06 18.19
C ARG A 452 -7.87 15.52 18.77
N ASP A 453 -6.81 16.24 18.54
CA ASP A 453 -5.50 16.02 19.14
C ASP A 453 -4.94 17.35 19.67
N THR A 454 -3.75 17.26 20.23
CA THR A 454 -3.03 18.42 20.78
C THR A 454 -1.88 18.88 19.90
N LEU A 455 -1.73 18.31 18.69
CA LEU A 455 -0.47 18.41 17.96
C LEU A 455 -0.49 19.35 16.75
N ALA A 456 -1.65 19.67 16.17
CA ALA A 456 -1.71 20.51 14.99
C ALA A 456 -2.71 21.65 15.15
N HIS A 457 -2.29 22.81 14.70
CA HIS A 457 -3.10 24.03 14.73
C HIS A 457 -2.76 24.88 13.52
N ARG A 458 -3.76 25.17 12.68
CA ARG A 458 -3.59 26.04 11.52
C ARG A 458 -3.28 27.47 12.01
N GLY A 459 -2.21 28.04 11.54
CA GLY A 459 -1.81 29.40 11.83
C GLY A 459 -0.67 29.55 12.85
N GLU A 460 -0.71 28.94 14.00
CA GLU A 460 0.30 29.14 15.05
C GLU A 460 1.26 27.95 15.26
N GLY A 461 0.90 26.76 14.81
CA GLY A 461 1.69 25.54 15.06
C GLY A 461 1.79 25.18 16.54
N LYS A 462 0.89 25.72 17.39
CA LYS A 462 0.89 25.45 18.83
C LYS A 462 -0.04 24.30 19.15
N PRO A 463 0.30 23.45 20.12
CA PRO A 463 -0.60 22.42 20.60
C PRO A 463 -1.89 23.03 21.18
N LEU A 464 -3.01 22.40 20.94
CA LEU A 464 -4.25 22.68 21.66
C LEU A 464 -4.06 22.35 23.15
N LYS A 465 -4.57 23.20 24.05
CA LYS A 465 -4.38 23.04 25.51
C LYS A 465 -5.04 21.79 26.10
N ALA A 466 -6.10 21.29 25.46
CA ALA A 466 -6.73 20.01 25.79
C ALA A 466 -7.63 19.57 24.60
N PRO A 467 -7.89 18.28 24.39
CA PRO A 467 -8.97 17.85 23.52
C PRO A 467 -10.27 18.40 24.11
N GLY A 468 -10.96 19.28 23.40
CA GLY A 468 -12.28 19.77 23.82
C GLY A 468 -13.33 18.64 23.84
N ALA A 469 -14.57 18.95 24.23
CA ALA A 469 -15.67 17.99 24.17
C ALA A 469 -15.80 17.39 22.75
N PRO A 470 -16.18 16.10 22.62
CA PRO A 470 -16.46 15.50 21.31
C PRO A 470 -17.49 16.36 20.57
N CYS A 471 -17.21 16.64 19.31
CA CYS A 471 -18.15 17.34 18.44
C CYS A 471 -18.19 16.63 17.09
N ASP A 472 -19.34 16.70 16.45
CA ASP A 472 -19.59 16.15 15.14
C ASP A 472 -20.13 17.24 14.20
N GLY A 473 -19.93 17.00 12.91
CA GLY A 473 -20.45 17.82 11.85
C GLY A 473 -20.88 16.97 10.68
N THR A 474 -21.64 17.54 9.76
CA THR A 474 -21.95 16.86 8.50
C THR A 474 -20.71 16.79 7.60
N VAL A 475 -20.68 15.88 6.64
CA VAL A 475 -19.66 15.83 5.60
C VAL A 475 -19.53 17.20 4.90
N LEU A 476 -20.67 17.83 4.60
CA LEU A 476 -20.70 19.19 4.03
C LEU A 476 -20.01 20.20 4.94
N GLU A 477 -20.24 20.13 6.24
CA GLU A 477 -19.58 21.02 7.22
C GLU A 477 -18.06 20.82 7.20
N HIS A 478 -17.58 19.56 7.20
CA HIS A 478 -16.15 19.25 7.09
C HIS A 478 -15.53 19.82 5.81
N LEU A 479 -16.20 19.65 4.67
CA LEU A 479 -15.74 20.16 3.37
C LEU A 479 -15.70 21.70 3.36
N LEU A 480 -16.72 22.36 3.90
CA LEU A 480 -16.75 23.82 4.00
C LEU A 480 -15.60 24.32 4.89
N ILE A 481 -15.39 23.72 6.05
CA ILE A 481 -14.30 24.10 6.96
C ILE A 481 -12.94 23.94 6.28
N GLN A 482 -12.66 22.81 5.64
CA GLN A 482 -11.37 22.58 4.97
C GLN A 482 -11.10 23.60 3.86
N ASN A 483 -12.09 23.88 3.03
CA ASN A 483 -11.91 24.77 1.88
C ASN A 483 -11.89 26.27 2.30
N VAL A 484 -12.81 26.69 3.16
CA VAL A 484 -12.89 28.09 3.63
C VAL A 484 -11.66 28.47 4.44
N THR A 485 -11.20 27.61 5.35
CA THR A 485 -9.99 27.93 6.13
C THR A 485 -8.72 27.98 5.24
N ALA A 486 -8.66 27.19 4.15
CA ALA A 486 -7.58 27.29 3.17
C ALA A 486 -7.62 28.64 2.41
N PHE A 487 -8.82 29.14 2.08
CA PHE A 487 -9.00 30.45 1.44
C PHE A 487 -8.48 31.62 2.28
N TYR A 488 -8.52 31.49 3.61
CA TYR A 488 -8.01 32.51 4.55
C TYR A 488 -6.54 32.32 4.94
N ASP A 489 -5.93 31.16 4.62
CA ASP A 489 -4.52 30.86 4.91
C ASP A 489 -3.62 31.29 3.74
N VAL A 490 -3.50 32.58 3.53
CA VAL A 490 -2.77 33.17 2.38
C VAL A 490 -1.49 33.86 2.81
N GLY A 491 -0.56 33.98 1.86
CA GLY A 491 0.68 34.74 2.00
C GLY A 491 0.53 36.18 1.50
N GLU A 492 1.68 36.83 1.28
CA GLU A 492 1.75 38.25 0.92
C GLU A 492 1.19 38.58 -0.46
N HIS A 493 1.16 37.61 -1.38
CA HIS A 493 0.62 37.76 -2.74
C HIS A 493 -0.86 37.37 -2.84
N GLY A 494 -1.45 36.91 -1.72
CA GLY A 494 -2.86 36.51 -1.66
C GLY A 494 -3.14 35.09 -2.14
N PHE A 495 -2.11 34.26 -2.35
CA PHE A 495 -2.24 32.84 -2.65
C PHE A 495 -2.06 32.00 -1.40
N MET A 496 -2.59 30.76 -1.44
CA MET A 496 -2.54 29.86 -0.28
C MET A 496 -1.11 29.47 0.07
N ARG A 497 -0.78 29.56 1.36
CA ARG A 497 0.55 29.24 1.89
C ARG A 497 0.86 27.76 1.75
N LEU A 498 2.10 27.44 1.37
CA LEU A 498 2.59 26.07 1.29
C LEU A 498 2.61 25.37 2.66
N ARG A 499 2.92 26.05 3.72
CA ARG A 499 3.06 25.48 5.06
C ARG A 499 4.07 24.33 5.08
N GLY A 500 3.64 23.06 5.29
CA GLY A 500 4.49 21.89 5.24
C GLY A 500 4.93 21.50 3.83
N ALA A 501 4.13 21.74 2.85
CA ALA A 501 4.24 21.66 1.39
C ALA A 501 2.85 21.48 0.76
N ASP A 502 2.78 21.32 -0.55
CA ASP A 502 1.61 20.76 -1.24
C ASP A 502 1.89 19.29 -1.68
N TRP A 503 1.34 18.84 -2.80
CA TRP A 503 1.58 17.51 -3.36
C TRP A 503 3.07 17.23 -3.65
N ASN A 504 3.83 18.27 -3.95
CA ASN A 504 5.29 18.19 -4.08
C ASN A 504 5.96 18.38 -2.71
N ASP A 505 6.28 17.30 -2.05
CA ASP A 505 6.90 17.28 -0.73
C ASP A 505 8.23 18.07 -0.65
N GLY A 506 8.93 18.25 -1.77
CA GLY A 506 10.16 19.05 -1.83
C GLY A 506 9.98 20.54 -1.58
N LEU A 507 8.72 21.02 -1.59
CA LEU A 507 8.40 22.43 -1.32
C LEU A 507 8.37 22.78 0.18
N ASP A 508 8.64 21.83 1.07
CA ASP A 508 8.81 22.08 2.51
C ASP A 508 9.96 23.07 2.81
N MET A 509 10.86 23.26 1.86
CA MET A 509 11.93 24.27 1.91
C MET A 509 11.42 25.73 1.81
N ALA A 510 10.19 25.94 1.34
CA ALA A 510 9.56 27.26 1.21
C ALA A 510 8.50 27.53 2.30
N ARG A 511 8.69 27.01 3.48
CA ARG A 511 7.71 26.97 4.57
C ARG A 511 7.26 28.33 5.09
N GLU A 512 8.13 29.35 5.07
CA GLU A 512 7.89 30.66 5.72
C GLU A 512 7.05 31.57 4.84
N ARG A 513 7.45 31.78 3.57
CA ARG A 513 6.84 32.72 2.62
C ARG A 513 6.34 32.06 1.33
N GLY A 514 6.55 30.76 1.17
CA GLY A 514 6.11 30.04 -0.01
C GLY A 514 4.59 30.03 -0.14
N GLU A 515 4.10 30.24 -1.37
CA GLU A 515 2.70 30.22 -1.74
C GLU A 515 2.51 29.30 -2.97
N SER A 516 1.41 28.54 -3.00
CA SER A 516 1.03 27.69 -4.12
C SER A 516 -0.08 28.33 -4.94
N VAL A 517 0.28 28.91 -6.09
CA VAL A 517 -0.69 29.39 -7.08
C VAL A 517 -1.40 28.17 -7.71
N ALA A 518 -0.67 27.09 -7.95
CA ALA A 518 -1.19 25.84 -8.53
C ALA A 518 -2.37 25.29 -7.71
N PHE A 519 -2.17 25.06 -6.42
CA PHE A 519 -3.27 24.56 -5.57
C PHE A 519 -4.31 25.62 -5.22
N THR A 520 -3.96 26.91 -5.22
CA THR A 520 -4.96 27.98 -5.14
C THR A 520 -5.95 27.88 -6.32
N ALA A 521 -5.41 27.63 -7.54
CA ALA A 521 -6.27 27.36 -8.70
C ALA A 521 -7.11 26.09 -8.53
N ALA A 522 -6.55 25.01 -7.99
CA ALA A 522 -7.26 23.76 -7.71
C ALA A 522 -8.45 23.99 -6.75
N TYR A 523 -8.26 24.72 -5.64
CA TYR A 523 -9.31 25.09 -4.71
C TYR A 523 -10.41 25.97 -5.34
N THR A 524 -10.09 26.77 -6.36
CA THR A 524 -11.10 27.51 -7.15
C THR A 524 -12.11 26.55 -7.79
N GLY A 525 -11.65 25.38 -8.27
CA GLY A 525 -12.51 24.31 -8.75
C GLY A 525 -13.40 23.73 -7.64
N ASN A 526 -12.84 23.50 -6.45
CA ASN A 526 -13.59 23.01 -5.30
C ASN A 526 -14.71 23.97 -4.89
N PHE A 527 -14.45 25.28 -4.82
CA PHE A 527 -15.48 26.27 -4.50
C PHE A 527 -16.60 26.27 -5.54
N THR A 528 -16.27 26.14 -6.80
CA THR A 528 -17.26 26.03 -7.89
C THR A 528 -18.11 24.77 -7.74
N ALA A 529 -17.50 23.63 -7.42
CA ALA A 529 -18.19 22.38 -7.18
C ALA A 529 -19.08 22.44 -5.93
N LEU A 530 -18.59 22.99 -4.81
CA LEU A 530 -19.37 23.19 -3.59
C LEU A 530 -20.62 24.05 -3.86
N ALA A 531 -20.48 25.17 -4.57
CA ALA A 531 -21.61 26.03 -4.94
C ALA A 531 -22.67 25.26 -5.73
N LYS A 532 -22.26 24.42 -6.69
CA LYS A 532 -23.17 23.57 -7.46
C LYS A 532 -23.91 22.58 -6.54
N ARG A 533 -23.21 21.87 -5.66
CA ARG A 533 -23.81 20.87 -4.76
C ARG A 533 -24.75 21.49 -3.74
N LEU A 534 -24.44 22.68 -3.25
CA LEU A 534 -25.32 23.43 -2.37
C LEU A 534 -26.64 23.82 -3.07
N ARG A 535 -26.59 24.23 -4.35
CA ARG A 535 -27.80 24.45 -5.13
C ARG A 535 -28.58 23.17 -5.43
N ASP A 536 -27.84 22.05 -5.67
CA ASP A 536 -28.51 20.77 -5.85
C ASP A 536 -29.25 20.34 -4.56
N LEU A 537 -28.67 20.56 -3.38
CA LEU A 537 -29.34 20.36 -2.09
C LEU A 537 -30.56 21.27 -1.94
N ALA A 538 -30.49 22.54 -2.32
CA ALA A 538 -31.66 23.45 -2.29
C ALA A 538 -32.81 22.92 -3.15
N LYS A 539 -32.54 22.36 -4.32
CA LYS A 539 -33.56 21.75 -5.20
C LYS A 539 -34.27 20.55 -4.57
N THR A 540 -33.67 19.88 -3.57
CA THR A 540 -34.35 18.78 -2.84
C THR A 540 -35.36 19.24 -1.81
N GLY A 541 -35.60 20.56 -1.68
CA GLY A 541 -36.52 21.16 -0.70
C GLY A 541 -35.88 21.38 0.68
N ARG A 542 -34.58 21.36 0.79
CA ARG A 542 -33.87 21.70 2.04
C ARG A 542 -33.67 23.21 2.14
N ASP A 543 -34.31 23.81 3.11
CA ASP A 543 -34.29 25.27 3.34
C ASP A 543 -33.08 25.73 4.17
N GLY A 544 -32.40 24.79 4.87
CA GLY A 544 -31.27 25.14 5.72
C GLY A 544 -30.29 23.98 5.99
N VAL A 545 -29.05 24.34 6.24
CA VAL A 545 -27.97 23.48 6.73
C VAL A 545 -27.34 24.10 7.96
N GLU A 546 -26.95 23.27 8.92
CA GLU A 546 -26.28 23.74 10.13
C GLU A 546 -24.78 23.89 9.88
N ILE A 547 -24.21 25.00 10.30
CA ILE A 547 -22.77 25.26 10.32
C ILE A 547 -22.33 25.85 11.67
N PRO A 548 -21.09 25.73 12.10
CA PRO A 548 -20.59 26.44 13.27
C PRO A 548 -20.73 27.95 13.14
N LEU A 549 -21.15 28.63 14.20
CA LEU A 549 -21.30 30.08 14.19
C LEU A 549 -19.99 30.82 13.79
N PRO A 550 -18.80 30.41 14.24
CA PRO A 550 -17.55 31.03 13.76
C PRO A 550 -17.34 30.92 12.24
N LEU A 551 -17.80 29.84 11.60
CA LEU A 551 -17.69 29.70 10.15
C LEU A 551 -18.55 30.70 9.40
N GLN A 552 -19.76 31.00 9.89
CA GLN A 552 -20.63 32.04 9.31
C GLN A 552 -19.90 33.38 9.20
N SER A 553 -19.15 33.77 10.25
CA SER A 553 -18.41 35.02 10.27
C SER A 553 -17.37 35.12 9.15
N LEU A 554 -16.74 34.01 8.75
CA LEU A 554 -15.82 33.97 7.60
C LEU A 554 -16.55 34.11 6.25
N LEU A 555 -17.83 33.68 6.16
CA LEU A 555 -18.62 33.67 4.93
C LEU A 555 -19.30 35.02 4.62
N GLU A 556 -19.47 35.89 5.63
CA GLU A 556 -20.13 37.17 5.50
C GLU A 556 -19.21 38.34 5.14
N MET A 557 -17.92 38.08 4.97
CA MET A 557 -16.86 39.09 4.87
C MET A 557 -16.59 39.59 3.46
N ASP A 558 -15.93 40.78 3.32
CA ASP A 558 -15.26 41.18 2.10
C ASP A 558 -13.95 40.40 1.95
N TYR A 559 -13.83 39.65 0.86
CA TYR A 559 -12.71 38.71 0.62
C TYR A 559 -11.49 39.37 -0.01
N ARG A 560 -11.54 40.65 -0.40
CA ARG A 560 -10.52 41.29 -1.25
C ARG A 560 -9.24 41.65 -0.51
N ASP A 561 -9.32 41.86 0.80
CA ASP A 561 -8.14 42.22 1.58
C ASP A 561 -7.35 41.00 2.03
N ALA A 562 -6.32 40.64 1.25
CA ALA A 562 -5.43 39.53 1.58
C ALA A 562 -4.67 39.72 2.91
N GLN A 563 -4.43 40.98 3.33
CA GLN A 563 -3.70 41.27 4.57
C GLN A 563 -4.53 40.97 5.82
N GLU A 564 -5.85 41.08 5.73
CA GLU A 564 -6.76 40.76 6.85
C GLU A 564 -7.06 39.26 6.98
N LYS A 565 -6.98 38.49 5.90
CA LYS A 565 -7.34 37.05 5.89
C LYS A 565 -6.66 36.23 6.99
N PRO A 566 -5.34 36.26 7.20
CA PRO A 566 -4.69 35.51 8.27
C PRO A 566 -5.19 35.84 9.68
N GLY A 567 -5.44 37.13 9.96
CA GLY A 567 -5.97 37.56 11.25
C GLY A 567 -7.37 37.03 11.54
N ARG A 568 -8.22 37.00 10.51
CA ARG A 568 -9.58 36.43 10.59
C ARG A 568 -9.56 34.92 10.81
N LEU A 569 -8.66 34.23 10.10
CA LEU A 569 -8.45 32.80 10.28
C LEU A 569 -8.04 32.48 11.73
N MET A 570 -7.12 33.27 12.29
CA MET A 570 -6.70 33.09 13.69
C MET A 570 -7.82 33.30 14.69
N THR A 571 -8.73 34.25 14.42
CA THR A 571 -9.92 34.48 15.25
C THR A 571 -10.86 33.28 15.17
N TYR A 572 -11.16 32.80 13.95
CA TYR A 572 -11.95 31.58 13.72
C TYR A 572 -11.37 30.38 14.49
N CYS A 573 -10.06 30.12 14.37
CA CYS A 573 -9.42 28.98 15.04
C CYS A 573 -9.58 29.05 16.57
N ARG A 574 -9.44 30.24 17.17
CA ARG A 574 -9.65 30.44 18.61
C ARG A 574 -11.09 30.19 19.05
N GLU A 575 -12.05 30.66 18.27
CA GLU A 575 -13.48 30.48 18.56
C GLU A 575 -13.87 29.00 18.41
N MET A 576 -13.26 28.27 17.49
CA MET A 576 -13.51 26.83 17.27
C MET A 576 -12.89 25.92 18.32
N GLU A 577 -12.00 26.42 19.21
CA GLU A 577 -11.55 25.64 20.38
C GLU A 577 -12.71 25.35 21.36
N ALA A 578 -13.68 26.27 21.47
CA ALA A 578 -14.90 26.11 22.26
C ALA A 578 -16.08 26.75 21.51
N PRO A 579 -16.60 26.11 20.45
CA PRO A 579 -17.58 26.73 19.59
C PRO A 579 -18.89 27.08 20.34
N ALA A 580 -19.37 28.30 20.14
CA ALA A 580 -20.57 28.85 20.78
C ALA A 580 -21.91 28.26 20.29
N GLY A 581 -21.86 27.26 19.43
CA GLY A 581 -23.04 26.60 18.86
C GLY A 581 -23.03 26.60 17.33
N LYS A 582 -24.14 26.15 16.76
CA LYS A 582 -24.40 26.11 15.31
C LYS A 582 -25.52 27.07 14.93
N VAL A 583 -25.48 27.52 13.71
CA VAL A 583 -26.49 28.34 13.06
C VAL A 583 -26.99 27.66 11.80
N THR A 584 -28.27 27.80 11.52
CA THR A 584 -28.88 27.33 10.27
C THR A 584 -28.80 28.43 9.22
N VAL A 585 -28.20 28.12 8.08
CA VAL A 585 -28.08 29.02 6.93
C VAL A 585 -28.67 28.38 5.68
N SER A 586 -29.17 29.18 4.73
CA SER A 586 -29.67 28.62 3.49
C SER A 586 -28.54 28.07 2.62
N PRO A 587 -28.76 26.96 1.89
CA PRO A 587 -27.78 26.46 0.94
C PRO A 587 -27.39 27.48 -0.14
N GLU A 588 -28.35 28.35 -0.55
CA GLU A 588 -28.10 29.42 -1.52
C GLU A 588 -27.14 30.49 -0.98
N PHE A 589 -27.25 30.86 0.30
CA PHE A 589 -26.29 31.77 0.93
C PHE A 589 -24.87 31.20 0.86
N LEU A 590 -24.70 29.92 1.19
CA LEU A 590 -23.44 29.24 1.11
C LEU A 590 -22.92 29.14 -0.34
N ALA A 591 -23.79 28.84 -1.30
CA ALA A 591 -23.44 28.74 -2.71
C ALA A 591 -22.91 30.08 -3.25
N VAL A 592 -23.57 31.19 -2.92
CA VAL A 592 -23.14 32.55 -3.31
C VAL A 592 -21.77 32.88 -2.69
N ALA A 593 -21.55 32.51 -1.41
CA ALA A 593 -20.26 32.73 -0.76
C ALA A 593 -19.14 31.94 -1.47
N MET A 594 -19.38 30.67 -1.81
CA MET A 594 -18.41 29.84 -2.54
C MET A 594 -18.09 30.41 -3.92
N GLU A 595 -19.10 30.88 -4.65
CA GLU A 595 -18.89 31.51 -5.98
C GLU A 595 -18.07 32.78 -5.89
N ARG A 596 -18.30 33.63 -4.88
CA ARG A 596 -17.51 34.85 -4.67
C ARG A 596 -16.06 34.51 -4.38
N MET A 597 -15.78 33.51 -3.51
CA MET A 597 -14.44 33.04 -3.24
C MET A 597 -13.75 32.50 -4.50
N ALA A 598 -14.48 31.67 -5.28
CA ALA A 598 -13.96 31.17 -6.55
C ALA A 598 -13.62 32.29 -7.54
N GLN A 599 -14.50 33.30 -7.64
CA GLN A 599 -14.32 34.42 -8.56
C GLN A 599 -13.09 35.26 -8.18
N GLU A 600 -12.93 35.60 -6.91
CA GLU A 600 -11.80 36.37 -6.42
C GLU A 600 -10.47 35.68 -6.73
N LEU A 601 -10.33 34.39 -6.38
CA LEU A 601 -9.10 33.65 -6.67
C LEU A 601 -8.83 33.54 -8.17
N ARG A 602 -9.87 33.30 -8.96
CA ARG A 602 -9.78 33.20 -10.41
C ARG A 602 -9.29 34.49 -11.07
N GLU A 603 -9.86 35.61 -10.64
CA GLU A 603 -9.46 36.93 -11.14
C GLU A 603 -8.04 37.28 -10.75
N ASN A 604 -7.65 37.03 -9.49
CA ASN A 604 -6.29 37.26 -9.02
C ASN A 604 -5.28 36.43 -9.82
N ILE A 605 -5.51 35.13 -10.00
CA ILE A 605 -4.61 34.26 -10.77
C ILE A 605 -4.50 34.72 -12.23
N ARG A 606 -5.62 34.99 -12.89
CA ARG A 606 -5.65 35.42 -14.29
C ARG A 606 -4.89 36.71 -14.56
N THR A 607 -5.00 37.67 -13.64
CA THR A 607 -4.44 39.00 -13.82
C THR A 607 -2.99 39.12 -13.35
N THR A 608 -2.57 38.34 -12.39
CA THR A 608 -1.26 38.51 -11.75
C THR A 608 -0.27 37.35 -12.03
N GLN A 609 -0.77 36.18 -12.41
CA GLN A 609 0.05 34.97 -12.53
C GLN A 609 0.27 34.48 -13.97
N TRP A 610 -0.22 35.22 -14.97
CA TRP A 610 0.06 34.94 -16.36
C TRP A 610 1.42 35.56 -16.74
N VAL A 611 2.46 34.73 -16.70
CA VAL A 611 3.86 35.10 -16.91
C VAL A 611 4.34 34.62 -18.26
N GLY A 612 5.51 35.06 -18.69
CA GLY A 612 6.09 34.70 -20.00
C GLY A 612 7.61 34.69 -19.99
N ASP A 613 8.17 34.28 -21.12
CA ASP A 613 9.63 34.24 -21.38
C ASP A 613 10.19 35.57 -21.84
N GLY A 614 9.34 36.60 -21.94
CA GLY A 614 9.69 37.92 -22.53
C GLY A 614 9.62 37.95 -24.07
N ALA A 615 9.17 36.86 -24.71
CA ALA A 615 8.90 36.75 -26.14
C ALA A 615 7.42 36.34 -26.35
N ASP A 616 7.16 35.21 -27.01
CA ASP A 616 5.82 34.83 -27.45
C ASP A 616 5.14 33.77 -26.52
N LEU A 617 5.91 33.09 -25.66
CA LEU A 617 5.37 32.04 -24.79
C LEU A 617 4.90 32.60 -23.46
N HIS A 618 3.68 32.17 -23.07
CA HIS A 618 3.09 32.52 -21.79
C HIS A 618 2.52 31.29 -21.10
N TRP A 619 2.54 31.31 -19.75
CA TRP A 619 2.02 30.26 -18.89
C TRP A 619 1.70 30.79 -17.49
N PHE A 620 1.10 29.98 -16.63
CA PHE A 620 0.82 30.38 -15.25
C PHE A 620 2.02 30.09 -14.35
N ASN A 621 2.43 31.06 -13.53
CA ASN A 621 3.34 30.81 -12.42
C ASN A 621 2.70 29.84 -11.43
N SER A 622 3.44 28.80 -10.99
CA SER A 622 2.93 27.78 -10.07
C SER A 622 3.17 28.10 -8.60
N TYR A 623 4.26 28.81 -8.28
CA TYR A 623 4.71 29.00 -6.90
C TYR A 623 5.44 30.32 -6.66
N TYR A 624 5.42 30.74 -5.39
CA TYR A 624 6.36 31.72 -4.84
C TYR A 624 7.34 31.02 -3.90
N ASP A 625 8.62 31.42 -3.97
CA ASP A 625 9.68 30.88 -3.14
C ASP A 625 9.68 31.50 -1.71
N ASN A 626 10.60 31.02 -0.85
CA ASN A 626 10.73 31.54 0.53
C ASN A 626 11.29 32.97 0.60
N SER A 627 11.71 33.55 -0.52
CA SER A 627 12.08 34.96 -0.67
C SER A 627 10.92 35.84 -1.16
N GLY A 628 9.73 35.25 -1.41
CA GLY A 628 8.56 35.92 -1.96
C GLY A 628 8.70 36.24 -3.45
N ARG A 629 9.50 35.49 -4.20
CA ARG A 629 9.69 35.67 -5.65
C ARG A 629 8.94 34.57 -6.41
N PRO A 630 8.35 34.88 -7.59
CA PRO A 630 7.80 33.88 -8.46
C PRO A 630 8.90 32.90 -8.90
N VAL A 631 8.58 31.61 -8.93
CA VAL A 631 9.53 30.56 -9.32
C VAL A 631 9.68 30.47 -10.84
N GLU A 632 8.69 30.95 -11.57
CA GLU A 632 8.56 30.83 -13.03
C GLU A 632 8.45 32.19 -13.71
N GLY A 633 8.69 32.17 -15.01
CA GLY A 633 8.66 33.37 -15.85
C GLY A 633 9.95 34.21 -15.79
N GLY A 634 9.91 35.35 -16.45
CA GLY A 634 11.04 36.27 -16.53
C GLY A 634 12.03 35.96 -17.65
N THR A 635 13.00 36.88 -17.79
CA THR A 635 14.06 36.79 -18.80
C THR A 635 15.31 36.08 -18.31
N GLY A 636 15.22 35.34 -17.18
CA GLY A 636 16.35 34.61 -16.61
C GLY A 636 16.71 33.35 -17.41
N ASP A 637 17.95 32.93 -17.35
CA ASP A 637 18.44 31.70 -17.95
C ASP A 637 18.76 30.68 -16.83
N PRO A 638 18.13 29.53 -16.79
CA PRO A 638 17.10 29.03 -17.72
C PRO A 638 15.69 29.56 -17.38
N VAL A 639 14.89 29.77 -18.42
CA VAL A 639 13.44 30.00 -18.28
C VAL A 639 12.79 28.73 -17.71
N ARG A 640 11.88 28.90 -16.74
CA ARG A 640 11.23 27.77 -16.05
C ARG A 640 9.73 27.82 -16.26
N MET A 641 9.17 26.65 -16.56
CA MET A 641 7.73 26.39 -16.58
C MET A 641 7.46 25.07 -15.87
N MET A 642 6.56 25.08 -14.90
CA MET A 642 6.13 23.88 -14.16
C MET A 642 4.77 23.42 -14.65
N LEU A 643 4.60 22.10 -14.78
CA LEU A 643 3.36 21.49 -15.25
C LEU A 643 2.19 21.70 -14.29
N THR A 644 2.45 21.70 -12.99
CA THR A 644 1.42 21.69 -11.93
C THR A 644 0.48 22.89 -12.02
N GLY A 645 1.01 24.10 -12.22
CA GLY A 645 0.21 25.31 -12.38
C GLY A 645 -0.68 25.25 -13.61
N GLN A 646 -0.16 24.74 -14.73
CA GLN A 646 -0.92 24.63 -15.97
C GLN A 646 -2.09 23.64 -15.81
N VAL A 647 -1.81 22.46 -15.24
CA VAL A 647 -2.83 21.41 -15.04
C VAL A 647 -3.98 21.92 -14.17
N PHE A 648 -3.68 22.52 -13.02
CA PHE A 648 -4.73 22.95 -12.11
C PHE A 648 -5.47 24.20 -12.55
N THR A 649 -4.84 25.12 -13.27
CA THR A 649 -5.55 26.27 -13.85
C THR A 649 -6.52 25.85 -14.96
N ILE A 650 -6.16 24.85 -15.74
CA ILE A 650 -7.04 24.26 -16.77
C ILE A 650 -8.17 23.46 -16.10
N LEU A 651 -7.83 22.54 -15.20
CA LEU A 651 -8.81 21.64 -14.53
C LEU A 651 -9.89 22.42 -13.76
N SER A 652 -9.51 23.49 -13.09
CA SER A 652 -10.44 24.32 -12.29
C SER A 652 -11.27 25.32 -13.13
N GLY A 653 -11.03 25.42 -14.43
CA GLY A 653 -11.62 26.46 -15.27
C GLY A 653 -11.11 27.88 -14.92
N THR A 654 -9.96 27.97 -14.26
CA THR A 654 -9.28 29.24 -14.01
C THR A 654 -8.69 29.80 -15.29
N ALA A 655 -8.00 28.99 -16.10
CA ALA A 655 -7.51 29.38 -17.41
C ALA A 655 -8.70 29.70 -18.36
N THR A 656 -8.54 30.73 -19.21
CA THR A 656 -9.46 31.01 -20.31
C THR A 656 -9.07 30.17 -21.52
N GLU A 657 -9.98 30.02 -22.50
CA GLU A 657 -9.66 29.30 -23.76
C GLU A 657 -8.42 29.87 -24.49
N ALA A 658 -8.21 31.18 -24.37
CA ALA A 658 -7.02 31.81 -24.99
C ALA A 658 -5.71 31.56 -24.22
N GLN A 659 -5.82 31.11 -22.95
CA GLN A 659 -4.68 30.80 -22.08
C GLN A 659 -4.34 29.30 -22.07
N VAL A 660 -5.25 28.45 -22.58
CA VAL A 660 -5.01 27.02 -22.78
C VAL A 660 -4.26 26.77 -24.09
#